data_bbddac78e495407776196db2c049a04a
#
_entry.id   bbddac78e495407776196db2c049a04a
#
_cell.length_a   1.000
_cell.length_b   1.000
_cell.length_c   1.000
_cell.angle_alpha   90.00
_cell.angle_beta   90.00
_cell.angle_gamma   90.00
#
_symmetry.space_group_name_H-M   'P 1'
#
loop_
_entity.id
_entity.type
_entity.pdbx_description
1 polymer ?
#
loop_
_entity_poly.entity_id
_entity_poly.type
_entity_poly.pdbx_seq_one_letter_code
_entity_poly.pdbx_strand_id
1 'polypeptide(L)'
;MIEILNLSISSPFGDVLIKDVSFFCKPGTIHVISAPAGGGKTIVARALCGLLPEGLQQTGTIRCPEAAYVGEDPDAQIVTLTVADEVASAQEFACVPSSEIVERSKRALQLTGLEGLESRNPWTLSGGQRQRLAIACAIACKPGAIVLDSPCANIDPVGRRQVYKILRDLADDGTTVVIFEQRTALPEWADELSMLPQQVERRMGNVHLSEIWSFSKGLVQTPKIEIDAISLGKKTKRLDEVSMSLDPGKIHLLTGPNGCGKTSIMAILSGAARPTEGKIRVDGKSVTRVPDGLVSWSQQNPERQFVQGTIGDEIKYGLKVSESDGPLSVEQLTDLPGIFGFSAEEQGSPYCMSANRKRQLSVLLALLSNKRLLLLDEPTANTKDTETLNQILRCYADGGGTILISSHDAHLIRADRVIEMRPRSSEASVSEKTSRAKYPPLNPVTIITILIWLIILGVVIPSSLLVAALSCVCLLTAVPFHQNRKIFLAHLGVTILVAAAFALIALRGNWSSQPGVMWQAVAKHASLGSIMISASLCAGCLTTVTQLADAVSQRLKVSYTWGTLALAGTSIAFFLRTVSPLVSAAVRLRKVRYKAGVSNWIARFLVPVHSALPLFVDAIRYSQRLSLTLSSRHFGRYPIKTYRVFYPWRIQDALAPAVLSIFTALIIYF
;
A
#
# COMPACT_ATOMS: atom_id res chain seq x y z
N MET A 1 29.10 -11.38 14.49
CA MET A 1 29.17 -12.79 14.03
C MET A 1 27.78 -13.37 14.09
N ILE A 2 27.30 -13.95 12.99
CA ILE A 2 26.03 -14.67 12.91
C ILE A 2 26.35 -16.14 12.62
N GLU A 3 25.72 -17.06 13.36
CA GLU A 3 25.91 -18.49 13.19
C GLU A 3 24.56 -19.19 13.24
N ILE A 4 24.27 -19.99 12.25
CA ILE A 4 23.14 -20.91 12.20
C ILE A 4 23.69 -22.34 12.09
N LEU A 5 23.22 -23.22 12.96
CA LEU A 5 23.61 -24.64 12.98
C LEU A 5 22.35 -25.52 12.98
N ASN A 6 22.23 -26.37 11.96
CA ASN A 6 21.19 -27.39 11.79
C ASN A 6 19.76 -26.85 11.99
N LEU A 7 19.50 -25.65 11.49
CA LEU A 7 18.18 -25.02 11.61
C LEU A 7 17.15 -25.78 10.78
N SER A 8 16.13 -26.27 11.45
CA SER A 8 14.94 -26.83 10.81
C SER A 8 13.70 -26.16 11.38
N ILE A 9 12.73 -25.85 10.50
CA ILE A 9 11.48 -25.18 10.85
C ILE A 9 10.33 -25.98 10.27
N SER A 10 9.33 -26.31 11.11
CA SER A 10 8.14 -27.05 10.72
C SER A 10 6.86 -26.32 11.09
N SER A 11 5.78 -26.62 10.35
CA SER A 11 4.43 -26.16 10.67
C SER A 11 3.88 -26.88 11.92
N PRO A 12 2.82 -26.34 12.57
CA PRO A 12 2.13 -27.02 13.66
C PRO A 12 1.54 -28.40 13.27
N PHE A 13 1.37 -28.62 11.97
CA PHE A 13 0.84 -29.86 11.40
C PHE A 13 1.92 -30.86 10.99
N GLY A 14 3.20 -30.54 11.27
CA GLY A 14 4.33 -31.43 10.99
C GLY A 14 4.97 -31.24 9.60
N ASP A 15 4.47 -30.34 8.75
CA ASP A 15 5.09 -30.08 7.46
C ASP A 15 6.43 -29.38 7.65
N VAL A 16 7.49 -29.94 7.08
CA VAL A 16 8.84 -29.35 7.16
C VAL A 16 8.95 -28.23 6.14
N LEU A 17 9.11 -27.00 6.64
CA LEU A 17 9.27 -25.79 5.82
C LEU A 17 10.72 -25.50 5.46
N ILE A 18 11.64 -25.82 6.37
CA ILE A 18 13.09 -25.68 6.22
C ILE A 18 13.75 -26.86 6.92
N LYS A 19 14.80 -27.42 6.34
CA LYS A 19 15.53 -28.57 6.86
C LYS A 19 17.03 -28.35 6.81
N ASP A 20 17.70 -28.56 7.97
CA ASP A 20 19.15 -28.67 8.15
C ASP A 20 19.96 -27.51 7.53
N VAL A 21 19.52 -26.28 7.74
CA VAL A 21 20.24 -25.09 7.25
C VAL A 21 21.34 -24.73 8.24
N SER A 22 22.57 -24.60 7.70
CA SER A 22 23.74 -24.15 8.47
C SER A 22 24.55 -23.17 7.65
N PHE A 23 24.89 -22.03 8.22
CA PHE A 23 25.81 -21.05 7.63
C PHE A 23 26.39 -20.12 8.72
N PHE A 24 27.43 -19.42 8.31
CA PHE A 24 28.19 -18.53 9.18
C PHE A 24 28.43 -17.21 8.45
N CYS A 25 28.21 -16.05 9.13
CA CYS A 25 28.50 -14.74 8.60
C CYS A 25 29.53 -14.03 9.49
N LYS A 26 30.61 -13.56 8.87
CA LYS A 26 31.65 -12.79 9.56
C LYS A 26 31.15 -11.38 9.90
N PRO A 27 31.60 -10.77 10.99
CA PRO A 27 31.33 -9.38 11.29
C PRO A 27 31.82 -8.44 10.19
N GLY A 28 31.05 -7.40 9.87
CA GLY A 28 31.45 -6.40 8.86
C GLY A 28 31.47 -6.92 7.42
N THR A 29 30.77 -8.01 7.11
CA THR A 29 30.67 -8.55 5.76
C THR A 29 29.25 -8.53 5.24
N ILE A 30 29.10 -8.56 3.90
CA ILE A 30 27.84 -8.79 3.22
C ILE A 30 27.76 -10.26 2.81
N HIS A 31 26.84 -10.98 3.43
CA HIS A 31 26.55 -12.38 3.11
C HIS A 31 25.22 -12.50 2.38
N VAL A 32 25.26 -13.03 1.16
CA VAL A 32 24.05 -13.30 0.36
C VAL A 32 23.61 -14.74 0.61
N ILE A 33 22.36 -14.91 0.97
CA ILE A 33 21.72 -16.22 1.14
C ILE A 33 20.72 -16.40 0.01
N SER A 34 21.04 -17.32 -0.89
CA SER A 34 20.25 -17.55 -2.08
C SER A 34 19.35 -18.76 -1.96
N ALA A 35 18.13 -18.60 -2.43
CA ALA A 35 17.21 -19.71 -2.66
C ALA A 35 16.25 -19.35 -3.79
N PRO A 36 15.64 -20.34 -4.46
CA PRO A 36 14.57 -20.12 -5.41
C PRO A 36 13.34 -19.49 -4.73
N ALA A 37 12.37 -19.04 -5.52
CA ALA A 37 11.08 -18.62 -5.00
C ALA A 37 10.42 -19.80 -4.22
N GLY A 38 9.86 -19.54 -3.06
CA GLY A 38 9.33 -20.60 -2.19
C GLY A 38 10.37 -21.36 -1.35
N GLY A 39 11.67 -21.13 -1.58
CA GLY A 39 12.76 -21.84 -0.88
C GLY A 39 13.01 -21.39 0.57
N GLY A 40 12.05 -20.75 1.23
CA GLY A 40 12.07 -20.46 2.67
C GLY A 40 12.91 -19.25 3.09
N LYS A 41 13.39 -18.39 2.15
CA LYS A 41 14.19 -17.18 2.44
C LYS A 41 13.60 -16.35 3.59
N THR A 42 12.34 -15.94 3.43
CA THR A 42 11.62 -15.11 4.41
C THR A 42 11.52 -15.78 5.78
N ILE A 43 11.34 -17.09 5.83
CA ILE A 43 11.23 -17.84 7.10
C ILE A 43 12.58 -17.85 7.82
N VAL A 44 13.67 -18.10 7.12
CA VAL A 44 15.02 -18.06 7.69
C VAL A 44 15.41 -16.63 8.11
N ALA A 45 15.09 -15.63 7.30
CA ALA A 45 15.33 -14.22 7.63
C ALA A 45 14.62 -13.80 8.93
N ARG A 46 13.36 -14.22 9.09
CA ARG A 46 12.58 -13.98 10.30
C ARG A 46 13.11 -14.76 11.51
N ALA A 47 13.54 -16.01 11.31
CA ALA A 47 14.14 -16.81 12.37
C ALA A 47 15.40 -16.14 12.92
N LEU A 48 16.27 -15.59 12.06
CA LEU A 48 17.47 -14.84 12.46
C LEU A 48 17.15 -13.65 13.37
N CYS A 49 16.02 -13.00 13.13
CA CYS A 49 15.61 -11.79 13.88
C CYS A 49 14.67 -12.12 15.06
N GLY A 50 14.39 -13.42 15.35
CA GLY A 50 13.44 -13.80 16.38
C GLY A 50 11.98 -13.42 16.07
N LEU A 51 11.62 -13.32 14.78
CA LEU A 51 10.33 -12.85 14.28
C LEU A 51 9.50 -13.98 13.65
N LEU A 52 9.74 -15.23 14.04
CA LEU A 52 8.93 -16.35 13.55
C LEU A 52 7.48 -16.21 14.02
N PRO A 53 6.51 -16.51 13.14
CA PRO A 53 5.11 -16.57 13.53
C PRO A 53 4.88 -17.58 14.65
N GLU A 54 3.94 -17.26 15.55
CA GLU A 54 3.50 -18.19 16.58
C GLU A 54 2.98 -19.50 15.97
N GLY A 55 3.34 -20.63 16.61
CA GLY A 55 2.95 -21.96 16.18
C GLY A 55 3.97 -22.66 15.27
N LEU A 56 4.95 -22.00 14.68
CA LEU A 56 6.05 -22.68 13.99
C LEU A 56 7.02 -23.28 15.02
N GLN A 57 7.44 -24.52 14.77
CA GLN A 57 8.42 -25.21 15.59
C GLN A 57 9.81 -25.05 14.99
N GLN A 58 10.76 -24.63 15.81
CA GLN A 58 12.16 -24.44 15.41
C GLN A 58 13.06 -25.40 16.18
N THR A 59 13.97 -26.04 15.47
CA THR A 59 15.09 -26.82 16.03
C THR A 59 16.40 -26.30 15.47
N GLY A 60 17.52 -26.66 16.11
CA GLY A 60 18.84 -26.11 15.77
C GLY A 60 19.18 -24.87 16.60
N THR A 61 20.33 -24.28 16.31
CA THR A 61 20.87 -23.15 17.06
C THR A 61 21.04 -21.93 16.17
N ILE A 62 20.57 -20.77 16.64
CA ILE A 62 20.81 -19.46 16.04
C ILE A 62 21.55 -18.61 17.04
N ARG A 63 22.74 -18.11 16.66
CA ARG A 63 23.49 -17.08 17.38
C ARG A 63 23.56 -15.85 16.48
N CYS A 64 22.81 -14.83 16.83
CA CYS A 64 22.76 -13.56 16.08
C CYS A 64 22.83 -12.40 17.06
N PRO A 65 23.67 -11.37 16.81
CA PRO A 65 23.57 -10.13 17.56
C PRO A 65 22.19 -9.50 17.32
N GLU A 66 21.85 -8.48 18.08
CA GLU A 66 20.60 -7.74 17.83
C GLU A 66 20.55 -7.28 16.38
N ALA A 67 19.61 -7.85 15.61
CA ALA A 67 19.49 -7.67 14.17
C ALA A 67 18.25 -6.86 13.82
N ALA A 68 18.41 -5.86 12.95
CA ALA A 68 17.28 -5.17 12.35
C ALA A 68 16.78 -5.92 11.12
N TYR A 69 15.47 -6.04 10.96
CA TYR A 69 14.83 -6.72 9.84
C TYR A 69 14.26 -5.71 8.83
N VAL A 70 14.57 -5.91 7.56
CA VAL A 70 13.97 -5.17 6.43
C VAL A 70 13.28 -6.17 5.52
N GLY A 71 11.95 -6.10 5.44
CA GLY A 71 11.15 -7.03 4.65
C GLY A 71 11.06 -6.68 3.17
N GLU A 72 10.53 -7.62 2.38
CA GLU A 72 10.35 -7.48 0.93
C GLU A 72 9.39 -6.35 0.53
N ASP A 73 8.34 -6.11 1.33
CA ASP A 73 7.29 -5.13 1.05
C ASP A 73 7.50 -3.85 1.88
N PRO A 74 8.05 -2.77 1.31
CA PRO A 74 8.28 -1.53 2.03
C PRO A 74 6.99 -0.81 2.43
N ASP A 75 5.87 -1.05 1.74
CA ASP A 75 4.58 -0.43 2.04
C ASP A 75 4.03 -0.94 3.37
N ALA A 76 4.26 -2.21 3.68
CA ALA A 76 3.87 -2.82 4.93
C ALA A 76 4.73 -2.40 6.14
N GLN A 77 5.82 -1.67 5.89
CA GLN A 77 6.73 -1.20 6.94
C GLN A 77 6.49 0.25 7.35
N ILE A 78 5.47 0.90 6.80
CA ILE A 78 5.12 2.30 7.12
C ILE A 78 4.11 2.33 8.27
N VAL A 79 4.52 2.95 9.38
CA VAL A 79 3.71 3.07 10.60
C VAL A 79 3.24 4.51 10.83
N THR A 80 4.06 5.51 10.46
CA THR A 80 3.85 6.90 10.80
C THR A 80 3.46 7.77 9.60
N LEU A 81 3.18 9.05 9.84
CA LEU A 81 2.68 9.99 8.83
C LEU A 81 3.75 10.88 8.21
N THR A 82 4.98 10.89 8.77
CA THR A 82 6.11 11.62 8.19
C THR A 82 7.36 10.76 8.12
N VAL A 83 8.23 11.03 7.15
CA VAL A 83 9.52 10.34 6.99
C VAL A 83 10.38 10.47 8.24
N ALA A 84 10.40 11.66 8.86
CA ALA A 84 11.16 11.89 10.07
C ALA A 84 10.64 11.09 11.27
N ASP A 85 9.31 11.00 11.44
CA ASP A 85 8.70 10.19 12.50
C ASP A 85 8.92 8.69 12.24
N GLU A 86 8.93 8.28 10.96
CA GLU A 86 9.15 6.89 10.56
C GLU A 86 10.55 6.41 11.00
N VAL A 87 11.59 7.18 10.69
CA VAL A 87 12.98 6.86 11.10
C VAL A 87 13.18 6.95 12.61
N ALA A 88 12.50 7.90 13.27
CA ALA A 88 12.59 8.07 14.72
C ALA A 88 11.88 6.94 15.48
N SER A 89 10.78 6.39 14.96
CA SER A 89 9.92 5.44 15.66
C SER A 89 10.66 4.21 16.19
N ALA A 90 11.54 3.61 15.37
CA ALA A 90 12.33 2.45 15.77
C ALA A 90 13.27 2.78 16.96
N GLN A 91 13.88 3.96 16.92
CA GLN A 91 14.79 4.44 17.99
C GLN A 91 14.01 4.75 19.27
N GLU A 92 12.81 5.34 19.14
CA GLU A 92 11.94 5.64 20.28
C GLU A 92 11.51 4.37 21.01
N PHE A 93 11.14 3.32 20.27
CA PHE A 93 10.77 2.01 20.85
C PHE A 93 11.97 1.27 21.45
N ALA A 94 13.17 1.46 20.89
CA ALA A 94 14.42 0.93 21.43
C ALA A 94 14.96 1.75 22.61
N CYS A 95 14.23 2.76 23.08
CA CYS A 95 14.61 3.64 24.19
C CYS A 95 15.96 4.36 23.98
N VAL A 96 16.32 4.70 22.75
CA VAL A 96 17.49 5.53 22.45
C VAL A 96 17.30 6.92 23.09
N PRO A 97 18.32 7.53 23.73
CA PRO A 97 18.20 8.85 24.31
C PRO A 97 17.69 9.89 23.32
N SER A 98 16.74 10.73 23.73
CA SER A 98 16.09 11.73 22.85
C SER A 98 17.10 12.68 22.19
N SER A 99 18.20 12.98 22.86
CA SER A 99 19.30 13.79 22.33
C SER A 99 20.00 13.18 21.12
N GLU A 100 20.01 11.85 21.00
CA GLU A 100 20.68 11.13 19.92
C GLU A 100 19.72 10.81 18.75
N ILE A 101 18.41 10.71 19.00
CA ILE A 101 17.42 10.33 17.98
C ILE A 101 17.48 11.27 16.77
N VAL A 102 17.58 12.58 17.00
CA VAL A 102 17.59 13.58 15.91
C VAL A 102 18.83 13.41 15.03
N GLU A 103 19.99 13.26 15.66
CA GLU A 103 21.28 13.13 14.95
C GLU A 103 21.36 11.82 14.18
N ARG A 104 21.00 10.70 14.82
CA ARG A 104 20.96 9.37 14.19
C ARG A 104 19.98 9.33 13.02
N SER A 105 18.79 9.92 13.17
CA SER A 105 17.79 10.01 12.10
C SER A 105 18.29 10.82 10.92
N LYS A 106 18.93 11.96 11.17
CA LYS A 106 19.52 12.81 10.13
C LYS A 106 20.59 12.04 9.36
N ARG A 107 21.52 11.38 10.06
CA ARG A 107 22.59 10.57 9.44
C ARG A 107 21.98 9.43 8.60
N ALA A 108 20.98 8.73 9.10
CA ALA A 108 20.31 7.65 8.37
C ALA A 108 19.64 8.16 7.08
N LEU A 109 18.97 9.31 7.11
CA LEU A 109 18.35 9.92 5.93
C LEU A 109 19.41 10.39 4.91
N GLN A 110 20.55 10.93 5.35
CA GLN A 110 21.66 11.29 4.48
C GLN A 110 22.25 10.07 3.79
N LEU A 111 22.57 9.01 4.53
CA LEU A 111 23.12 7.76 3.98
C LEU A 111 22.19 7.14 2.95
N THR A 112 20.88 7.22 3.14
CA THR A 112 19.87 6.64 2.22
C THR A 112 19.41 7.60 1.12
N GLY A 113 19.96 8.84 1.06
CA GLY A 113 19.61 9.84 0.07
C GLY A 113 18.13 10.28 0.15
N LEU A 114 17.62 10.43 1.38
CA LEU A 114 16.27 10.91 1.68
C LEU A 114 16.27 12.26 2.39
N GLU A 115 17.43 12.94 2.46
CA GLU A 115 17.57 14.28 3.02
C GLU A 115 16.64 15.27 2.29
N GLY A 116 16.01 16.18 3.05
CA GLY A 116 15.01 17.14 2.53
C GLY A 116 13.60 16.58 2.37
N LEU A 117 13.39 15.29 2.66
CA LEU A 117 12.07 14.65 2.58
C LEU A 117 11.43 14.41 3.97
N GLU A 118 12.02 14.94 5.05
CA GLU A 118 11.66 14.67 6.45
C GLU A 118 10.20 14.93 6.77
N SER A 119 9.63 15.99 6.21
CA SER A 119 8.21 16.38 6.42
C SER A 119 7.23 15.68 5.48
N ARG A 120 7.72 14.93 4.50
CA ARG A 120 6.86 14.22 3.54
C ARG A 120 6.13 13.05 4.18
N ASN A 121 4.91 12.82 3.69
CA ASN A 121 4.18 11.59 4.02
C ASN A 121 4.85 10.41 3.29
N PRO A 122 5.25 9.33 3.99
CA PRO A 122 5.87 8.13 3.39
C PRO A 122 5.08 7.52 2.23
N TRP A 123 3.75 7.58 2.27
CA TRP A 123 2.87 7.07 1.20
C TRP A 123 2.97 7.85 -0.12
N THR A 124 3.58 9.05 -0.10
CA THR A 124 3.81 9.85 -1.32
C THR A 124 5.16 9.57 -1.98
N LEU A 125 6.01 8.79 -1.34
CA LEU A 125 7.32 8.38 -1.85
C LEU A 125 7.19 7.35 -2.98
N SER A 126 8.21 7.28 -3.86
CA SER A 126 8.31 6.19 -4.84
C SER A 126 8.64 4.86 -4.14
N GLY A 127 8.42 3.72 -4.81
CA GLY A 127 8.75 2.39 -4.27
C GLY A 127 10.21 2.28 -3.81
N GLY A 128 11.15 2.75 -4.63
CA GLY A 128 12.57 2.78 -4.26
C GLY A 128 12.90 3.72 -3.09
N GLN A 129 12.21 4.86 -2.99
CA GLN A 129 12.35 5.75 -1.83
C GLN A 129 11.78 5.13 -0.55
N ARG A 130 10.65 4.41 -0.64
CA ARG A 130 10.09 3.68 0.51
C ARG A 130 11.00 2.55 0.97
N GLN A 131 11.63 1.83 0.05
CA GLN A 131 12.61 0.81 0.40
C GLN A 131 13.83 1.41 1.11
N ARG A 132 14.36 2.53 0.60
CA ARG A 132 15.46 3.26 1.27
C ARG A 132 15.03 3.82 2.63
N LEU A 133 13.77 4.19 2.79
CA LEU A 133 13.22 4.59 4.09
C LEU A 133 13.19 3.42 5.08
N ALA A 134 12.78 2.22 4.64
CA ALA A 134 12.82 1.03 5.48
C ALA A 134 14.25 0.69 5.94
N ILE A 135 15.24 0.83 5.04
CA ILE A 135 16.67 0.70 5.39
C ILE A 135 17.10 1.81 6.37
N ALA A 136 16.67 3.07 6.14
CA ALA A 136 16.98 4.18 7.06
C ALA A 136 16.47 3.90 8.48
N CYS A 137 15.26 3.36 8.62
CA CYS A 137 14.71 2.95 9.91
C CYS A 137 15.57 1.87 10.60
N ALA A 138 16.05 0.89 9.83
CA ALA A 138 16.88 -0.20 10.33
C ALA A 138 18.24 0.32 10.84
N ILE A 139 18.93 1.14 10.05
CA ILE A 139 20.28 1.62 10.39
C ILE A 139 20.29 2.69 11.50
N ALA A 140 19.20 3.43 11.66
CA ALA A 140 19.10 4.48 12.68
C ALA A 140 19.27 3.95 14.11
N CYS A 141 18.89 2.69 14.37
CA CYS A 141 19.10 2.02 15.66
C CYS A 141 20.53 1.56 15.89
N LYS A 142 21.43 1.63 14.89
CA LYS A 142 22.80 1.10 14.91
C LYS A 142 22.85 -0.37 15.35
N PRO A 143 22.15 -1.26 14.65
CA PRO A 143 22.14 -2.69 15.00
C PRO A 143 23.51 -3.33 14.70
N GLY A 144 23.84 -4.41 15.42
CA GLY A 144 25.05 -5.21 15.13
C GLY A 144 24.94 -6.00 13.82
N ALA A 145 23.71 -6.23 13.34
CA ALA A 145 23.43 -6.89 12.07
C ALA A 145 22.16 -6.33 11.41
N ILE A 146 22.12 -6.38 10.07
CA ILE A 146 20.93 -6.04 9.27
C ILE A 146 20.59 -7.24 8.41
N VAL A 147 19.34 -7.71 8.50
CA VAL A 147 18.79 -8.82 7.71
C VAL A 147 17.77 -8.26 6.73
N LEU A 148 18.04 -8.43 5.45
CA LEU A 148 17.19 -7.90 4.36
C LEU A 148 16.58 -9.05 3.56
N ASP A 149 15.26 -9.05 3.47
CA ASP A 149 14.52 -10.04 2.67
C ASP A 149 14.14 -9.44 1.31
N SER A 150 14.86 -9.87 0.27
CA SER A 150 14.66 -9.43 -1.12
C SER A 150 14.58 -7.90 -1.29
N PRO A 151 15.57 -7.13 -0.76
CA PRO A 151 15.47 -5.66 -0.66
C PRO A 151 15.37 -4.94 -2.00
N CYS A 152 15.70 -5.63 -3.09
CA CYS A 152 15.74 -5.06 -4.43
C CYS A 152 14.74 -5.70 -5.42
N ALA A 153 13.81 -6.53 -4.93
CA ALA A 153 12.85 -7.25 -5.78
C ALA A 153 12.00 -6.32 -6.67
N ASN A 154 11.65 -5.14 -6.16
CA ASN A 154 10.78 -4.18 -6.85
C ASN A 154 11.51 -2.85 -7.17
N ILE A 155 12.83 -2.86 -7.30
CA ILE A 155 13.65 -1.66 -7.55
C ILE A 155 14.31 -1.77 -8.92
N ASP A 156 14.36 -0.65 -9.66
CA ASP A 156 15.03 -0.56 -10.94
C ASP A 156 16.57 -0.71 -10.81
N PRO A 157 17.30 -0.96 -11.90
CA PRO A 157 18.74 -1.19 -11.84
C PRO A 157 19.54 -0.03 -11.24
N VAL A 158 19.09 1.22 -11.39
CA VAL A 158 19.77 2.40 -10.83
C VAL A 158 19.56 2.46 -9.33
N GLY A 159 18.32 2.34 -8.88
CA GLY A 159 17.99 2.29 -7.45
C GLY A 159 18.62 1.10 -6.73
N ARG A 160 18.72 -0.05 -7.42
CA ARG A 160 19.37 -1.26 -6.90
C ARG A 160 20.85 -1.02 -6.61
N ARG A 161 21.59 -0.38 -7.53
CA ARG A 161 23.00 0.00 -7.29
C ARG A 161 23.16 0.92 -6.08
N GLN A 162 22.24 1.88 -5.92
CA GLN A 162 22.27 2.77 -4.75
C GLN A 162 22.07 2.00 -3.44
N VAL A 163 21.12 1.06 -3.40
CA VAL A 163 20.88 0.23 -2.21
C VAL A 163 22.11 -0.61 -1.88
N TYR A 164 22.71 -1.30 -2.86
CA TYR A 164 23.90 -2.12 -2.60
C TYR A 164 25.11 -1.29 -2.17
N LYS A 165 25.26 -0.08 -2.71
CA LYS A 165 26.29 0.85 -2.22
C LYS A 165 26.09 1.20 -0.75
N ILE A 166 24.87 1.56 -0.34
CA ILE A 166 24.56 1.84 1.07
C ILE A 166 24.88 0.64 1.96
N LEU A 167 24.54 -0.58 1.52
CA LEU A 167 24.80 -1.79 2.29
C LEU A 167 26.31 -2.10 2.37
N ARG A 168 27.10 -1.77 1.32
CA ARG A 168 28.55 -1.91 1.35
C ARG A 168 29.17 -0.91 2.35
N ASP A 169 28.77 0.36 2.27
CA ASP A 169 29.23 1.39 3.20
C ASP A 169 28.94 1.00 4.67
N LEU A 170 27.79 0.37 4.94
CA LEU A 170 27.44 -0.13 6.28
C LEU A 170 28.29 -1.32 6.72
N ALA A 171 28.62 -2.23 5.80
CA ALA A 171 29.48 -3.36 6.12
C ALA A 171 30.91 -2.91 6.40
N ASP A 172 31.41 -1.94 5.64
CA ASP A 172 32.73 -1.31 5.86
C ASP A 172 32.79 -0.57 7.19
N ASP A 173 31.67 -0.01 7.67
CA ASP A 173 31.52 0.57 9.02
C ASP A 173 31.39 -0.51 10.14
N GLY A 174 31.49 -1.82 9.81
CA GLY A 174 31.50 -2.94 10.76
C GLY A 174 30.14 -3.60 11.01
N THR A 175 29.06 -3.17 10.38
CA THR A 175 27.74 -3.81 10.49
C THR A 175 27.70 -5.09 9.65
N THR A 176 27.24 -6.21 10.23
CA THR A 176 27.05 -7.45 9.44
C THR A 176 25.78 -7.37 8.62
N VAL A 177 25.86 -7.59 7.30
CA VAL A 177 24.73 -7.48 6.38
C VAL A 177 24.38 -8.86 5.83
N VAL A 178 23.16 -9.33 6.04
CA VAL A 178 22.64 -10.58 5.48
C VAL A 178 21.52 -10.29 4.51
N ILE A 179 21.67 -10.71 3.25
CA ILE A 179 20.71 -10.45 2.20
C ILE A 179 20.14 -11.77 1.67
N PHE A 180 18.84 -11.94 1.81
CA PHE A 180 18.12 -13.07 1.23
C PHE A 180 17.64 -12.68 -0.18
N GLU A 181 18.23 -13.24 -1.21
CA GLU A 181 17.90 -12.93 -2.60
C GLU A 181 18.05 -14.16 -3.49
N GLN A 182 17.43 -14.17 -4.67
CA GLN A 182 17.62 -15.24 -5.63
C GLN A 182 18.83 -14.90 -6.52
N ARG A 183 19.94 -15.62 -6.33
CA ARG A 183 21.19 -15.47 -7.08
C ARG A 183 21.77 -16.83 -7.44
N THR A 184 22.47 -16.88 -8.56
CA THR A 184 23.17 -18.10 -9.02
C THR A 184 24.69 -17.99 -8.85
N ALA A 185 25.21 -16.79 -8.64
CA ALA A 185 26.63 -16.52 -8.46
C ALA A 185 26.83 -15.41 -7.41
N LEU A 186 28.02 -15.40 -6.79
CA LEU A 186 28.44 -14.35 -5.87
C LEU A 186 28.54 -13.01 -6.61
N PRO A 187 27.79 -11.98 -6.18
CA PRO A 187 27.89 -10.66 -6.81
C PRO A 187 29.16 -9.93 -6.35
N GLU A 188 29.70 -9.06 -7.21
CA GLU A 188 30.93 -8.27 -6.91
C GLU A 188 30.87 -7.42 -5.64
N TRP A 189 29.67 -7.01 -5.23
CA TRP A 189 29.44 -6.17 -4.04
C TRP A 189 29.27 -6.96 -2.75
N ALA A 190 29.26 -8.31 -2.78
CA ALA A 190 29.09 -9.17 -1.63
C ALA A 190 30.36 -9.99 -1.36
N ASP A 191 30.54 -10.37 -0.10
CA ASP A 191 31.74 -11.09 0.36
C ASP A 191 31.54 -12.61 0.31
N GLU A 192 30.33 -13.09 0.60
CA GLU A 192 30.03 -14.52 0.67
C GLU A 192 28.63 -14.84 0.09
N LEU A 193 28.46 -16.05 -0.41
CA LEU A 193 27.20 -16.59 -0.94
C LEU A 193 26.95 -17.98 -0.39
N SER A 194 25.81 -18.17 0.25
CA SER A 194 25.31 -19.50 0.66
C SER A 194 24.01 -19.82 -0.06
N MET A 195 23.80 -21.11 -0.35
CA MET A 195 22.58 -21.60 -0.98
C MET A 195 21.71 -22.34 0.04
N LEU A 196 20.42 -21.99 0.15
CA LEU A 196 19.49 -22.80 0.93
C LEU A 196 19.10 -24.09 0.17
N PRO A 197 18.82 -25.18 0.89
CA PRO A 197 18.35 -26.43 0.28
C PRO A 197 17.12 -26.20 -0.58
N GLN A 198 17.08 -26.80 -1.78
CA GLN A 198 15.92 -26.68 -2.65
C GLN A 198 14.76 -27.54 -2.15
N GLN A 199 13.60 -26.91 -1.93
CA GLN A 199 12.33 -27.64 -1.85
C GLN A 199 11.79 -27.80 -3.29
N VAL A 200 11.25 -28.97 -3.59
CA VAL A 200 10.71 -29.28 -4.93
C VAL A 200 9.32 -28.64 -5.04
N GLU A 201 9.21 -27.47 -5.68
CA GLU A 201 7.91 -26.96 -6.11
C GLU A 201 7.42 -27.71 -7.38
N ARG A 202 6.10 -27.97 -7.45
CA ARG A 202 5.47 -28.43 -8.71
C ARG A 202 5.67 -27.34 -9.77
N ARG A 203 6.33 -27.69 -10.89
CA ARG A 203 6.57 -26.79 -12.04
C ARG A 203 5.40 -26.84 -13.00
N MET A 204 5.24 -25.80 -13.82
CA MET A 204 4.47 -25.90 -15.06
C MET A 204 5.02 -27.07 -15.89
N GLY A 205 4.13 -27.85 -16.49
CA GLY A 205 4.56 -28.92 -17.38
C GLY A 205 5.34 -28.35 -18.57
N ASN A 206 6.50 -28.96 -18.92
CA ASN A 206 7.13 -28.68 -20.21
C ASN A 206 6.25 -29.28 -21.31
N VAL A 207 5.29 -28.50 -21.79
CA VAL A 207 4.35 -28.91 -22.83
C VAL A 207 4.69 -28.13 -24.09
N HIS A 208 4.98 -28.85 -25.17
CA HIS A 208 5.09 -28.25 -26.50
C HIS A 208 3.68 -27.95 -27.01
N LEU A 209 3.19 -26.72 -26.79
CA LEU A 209 1.84 -26.29 -27.17
C LEU A 209 1.56 -26.42 -28.67
N SER A 210 2.57 -26.33 -29.52
CA SER A 210 2.48 -26.55 -30.95
C SER A 210 2.01 -27.96 -31.32
N GLU A 211 2.16 -28.95 -30.44
CA GLU A 211 1.72 -30.33 -30.66
C GLU A 211 0.26 -30.54 -30.22
N ILE A 212 -0.27 -29.65 -29.33
CA ILE A 212 -1.59 -29.81 -28.72
C ILE A 212 -2.61 -28.84 -29.35
N TRP A 213 -2.19 -27.62 -29.69
CA TRP A 213 -3.08 -26.56 -30.16
C TRP A 213 -2.89 -26.30 -31.66
N SER A 214 -3.97 -26.46 -32.44
CA SER A 214 -4.00 -25.98 -33.83
C SER A 214 -4.17 -24.45 -33.82
N PHE A 215 -3.25 -23.76 -34.52
CA PHE A 215 -3.26 -22.30 -34.61
C PHE A 215 -4.30 -21.84 -35.66
N SER A 216 -5.40 -21.26 -35.22
CA SER A 216 -6.33 -20.53 -36.09
C SER A 216 -5.96 -19.06 -36.11
N LYS A 217 -5.46 -18.55 -37.24
CA LYS A 217 -5.14 -17.12 -37.40
C LYS A 217 -6.42 -16.29 -37.55
N GLY A 218 -6.57 -15.24 -36.73
CA GLY A 218 -7.42 -14.11 -37.03
C GLY A 218 -8.92 -14.29 -36.76
N LEU A 219 -9.32 -15.04 -35.72
CA LEU A 219 -10.72 -15.24 -35.39
C LEU A 219 -11.43 -13.98 -34.81
N VAL A 220 -10.69 -13.08 -34.17
CA VAL A 220 -11.28 -11.93 -33.45
C VAL A 220 -10.64 -10.61 -33.87
N GLN A 221 -11.47 -9.62 -34.25
CA GLN A 221 -10.98 -8.26 -34.47
C GLN A 221 -10.95 -7.49 -33.12
N THR A 222 -9.74 -7.29 -32.61
CA THR A 222 -9.54 -6.39 -31.45
C THR A 222 -9.47 -4.95 -31.93
N PRO A 223 -10.14 -4.00 -31.25
CA PRO A 223 -10.07 -2.59 -31.62
C PRO A 223 -8.67 -2.03 -31.39
N LYS A 224 -8.26 -1.09 -32.25
CA LYS A 224 -7.06 -0.29 -32.03
C LYS A 224 -7.24 0.65 -30.85
N ILE A 225 -6.31 0.65 -29.89
CA ILE A 225 -6.36 1.52 -28.73
C ILE A 225 -5.24 2.54 -28.82
N GLU A 226 -5.61 3.80 -28.74
CA GLU A 226 -4.67 4.93 -28.78
C GLU A 226 -4.78 5.77 -27.52
N ILE A 227 -3.65 6.16 -27.01
CA ILE A 227 -3.49 7.00 -25.83
C ILE A 227 -2.80 8.28 -26.29
N ASP A 228 -3.45 9.44 -26.12
CA ASP A 228 -2.94 10.73 -26.55
C ASP A 228 -2.66 11.63 -25.34
N ALA A 229 -1.41 11.98 -25.13
CA ALA A 229 -0.93 12.96 -24.15
C ALA A 229 -1.53 12.75 -22.74
N ILE A 230 -1.65 11.50 -22.31
CA ILE A 230 -2.26 11.18 -21.01
C ILE A 230 -1.33 11.59 -19.88
N SER A 231 -1.91 12.33 -18.92
CA SER A 231 -1.29 12.67 -17.64
C SER A 231 -2.13 12.16 -16.47
N LEU A 232 -1.48 11.81 -15.35
CA LEU A 232 -2.12 11.37 -14.13
C LEU A 232 -1.54 12.09 -12.90
N GLY A 233 -2.40 12.81 -12.16
CA GLY A 233 -2.03 13.54 -10.94
C GLY A 233 -1.92 15.06 -11.17
N LYS A 234 -2.56 15.86 -10.30
CA LYS A 234 -2.63 17.32 -10.46
C LYS A 234 -1.45 18.09 -9.87
N LYS A 235 -0.93 17.68 -8.72
CA LYS A 235 0.20 18.34 -8.03
C LYS A 235 1.48 17.52 -8.14
N THR A 236 1.38 16.22 -8.05
CA THR A 236 2.47 15.26 -8.28
C THR A 236 2.04 14.41 -9.47
N LYS A 237 2.44 14.79 -10.67
CA LYS A 237 2.15 14.01 -11.87
C LYS A 237 2.78 12.62 -11.73
N ARG A 238 1.97 11.58 -11.62
CA ARG A 238 2.42 10.18 -11.64
C ARG A 238 2.74 9.71 -13.05
N LEU A 239 2.14 10.36 -14.03
CA LEU A 239 2.31 10.16 -15.46
C LEU A 239 2.26 11.52 -16.12
N ASP A 240 3.11 11.78 -17.11
CA ASP A 240 3.21 13.07 -17.79
C ASP A 240 3.25 12.88 -19.30
N GLU A 241 2.21 13.35 -20.00
CA GLU A 241 2.06 13.43 -21.46
C GLU A 241 2.47 12.16 -22.24
N VAL A 242 2.05 10.98 -21.76
CA VAL A 242 2.35 9.73 -22.45
C VAL A 242 1.41 9.52 -23.61
N SER A 243 1.98 9.24 -24.78
CA SER A 243 1.24 8.86 -25.99
C SER A 243 1.74 7.51 -26.48
N MET A 244 0.83 6.61 -26.81
CA MET A 244 1.14 5.29 -27.39
C MET A 244 -0.05 4.74 -28.16
N SER A 245 0.21 3.77 -29.03
CA SER A 245 -0.82 2.98 -29.70
C SER A 245 -0.61 1.48 -29.47
N LEU A 246 -1.69 0.77 -29.25
CA LEU A 246 -1.72 -0.69 -29.16
C LEU A 246 -2.37 -1.22 -30.44
N ASP A 247 -1.57 -1.88 -31.27
CA ASP A 247 -2.03 -2.46 -32.52
C ASP A 247 -2.74 -3.79 -32.27
N PRO A 248 -3.84 -4.10 -32.97
CA PRO A 248 -4.57 -5.34 -32.81
C PRO A 248 -3.72 -6.59 -33.08
N GLY A 249 -3.94 -7.65 -32.30
CA GLY A 249 -3.29 -8.94 -32.48
C GLY A 249 -1.77 -8.95 -32.24
N LYS A 250 -1.26 -7.96 -31.48
CA LYS A 250 0.18 -7.87 -31.17
C LYS A 250 0.48 -7.90 -29.69
N ILE A 251 1.69 -8.34 -29.38
CA ILE A 251 2.27 -8.32 -28.04
C ILE A 251 3.11 -7.04 -27.90
N HIS A 252 2.65 -6.14 -27.05
CA HIS A 252 3.34 -4.90 -26.71
C HIS A 252 4.02 -5.04 -25.36
N LEU A 253 5.31 -4.71 -25.30
CA LEU A 253 6.09 -4.72 -24.07
C LEU A 253 6.37 -3.29 -23.62
N LEU A 254 5.92 -2.95 -22.42
CA LEU A 254 6.12 -1.66 -21.78
C LEU A 254 7.32 -1.74 -20.85
N THR A 255 8.43 -1.10 -21.22
CA THR A 255 9.68 -1.06 -20.45
C THR A 255 9.96 0.32 -19.90
N GLY A 256 10.86 0.41 -18.95
CA GLY A 256 11.32 1.67 -18.36
C GLY A 256 11.60 1.56 -16.87
N PRO A 257 12.25 2.57 -16.28
CA PRO A 257 12.62 2.57 -14.86
C PRO A 257 11.39 2.55 -13.93
N ASN A 258 11.62 2.24 -12.65
CA ASN A 258 10.55 2.29 -11.66
C ASN A 258 10.03 3.71 -11.48
N GLY A 259 8.71 3.84 -11.32
CA GLY A 259 8.06 5.13 -11.18
C GLY A 259 7.82 5.89 -12.48
N CYS A 260 8.22 5.37 -13.66
CA CYS A 260 7.92 5.98 -14.95
C CYS A 260 6.44 5.91 -15.34
N GLY A 261 5.62 5.10 -14.61
CA GLY A 261 4.17 5.07 -14.78
C GLY A 261 3.60 3.83 -15.47
N LYS A 262 4.36 2.73 -15.65
CA LYS A 262 3.88 1.48 -16.27
C LYS A 262 2.56 0.98 -15.68
N THR A 263 2.53 0.73 -14.38
CA THR A 263 1.31 0.33 -13.66
C THR A 263 0.20 1.40 -13.73
N SER A 264 0.57 2.69 -13.81
CA SER A 264 -0.42 3.77 -13.96
C SER A 264 -1.12 3.72 -15.32
N ILE A 265 -0.42 3.40 -16.41
CA ILE A 265 -1.02 3.17 -17.73
C ILE A 265 -1.99 1.98 -17.67
N MET A 266 -1.58 0.86 -17.07
CA MET A 266 -2.47 -0.30 -16.91
C MET A 266 -3.69 0.00 -16.06
N ALA A 267 -3.52 0.77 -14.97
CA ALA A 267 -4.64 1.23 -14.15
C ALA A 267 -5.62 2.14 -14.91
N ILE A 268 -5.13 2.97 -15.84
CA ILE A 268 -5.96 3.79 -16.70
C ILE A 268 -6.72 2.93 -17.73
N LEU A 269 -6.03 2.02 -18.41
CA LEU A 269 -6.64 1.12 -19.40
C LEU A 269 -7.66 0.17 -18.77
N SER A 270 -7.43 -0.29 -17.55
CA SER A 270 -8.38 -1.11 -16.78
C SER A 270 -9.53 -0.31 -16.16
N GLY A 271 -9.48 1.04 -16.25
CA GLY A 271 -10.46 1.92 -15.61
C GLY A 271 -10.38 1.98 -14.08
N ALA A 272 -9.28 1.51 -13.48
CA ALA A 272 -8.97 1.69 -12.05
C ALA A 272 -8.57 3.12 -11.72
N ALA A 273 -7.97 3.82 -12.68
CA ALA A 273 -7.62 5.24 -12.59
C ALA A 273 -8.25 6.03 -13.75
N ARG A 274 -8.49 7.31 -13.53
CA ARG A 274 -8.93 8.24 -14.59
C ARG A 274 -7.78 9.20 -14.91
N PRO A 275 -7.46 9.42 -16.20
CA PRO A 275 -6.48 10.43 -16.57
C PRO A 275 -6.95 11.80 -16.10
N THR A 276 -6.01 12.65 -15.74
CA THR A 276 -6.29 14.06 -15.40
C THR A 276 -6.33 14.94 -16.65
N GLU A 277 -5.54 14.56 -17.66
CA GLU A 277 -5.41 15.23 -18.96
C GLU A 277 -5.22 14.16 -20.04
N GLY A 278 -5.43 14.55 -21.30
CA GLY A 278 -5.30 13.67 -22.46
C GLY A 278 -6.58 12.90 -22.78
N LYS A 279 -6.50 12.02 -23.79
CA LYS A 279 -7.64 11.26 -24.32
C LYS A 279 -7.28 9.82 -24.59
N ILE A 280 -8.26 8.93 -24.41
CA ILE A 280 -8.19 7.52 -24.85
C ILE A 280 -9.10 7.40 -26.07
N ARG A 281 -8.61 6.76 -27.12
CA ARG A 281 -9.41 6.41 -28.29
C ARG A 281 -9.48 4.90 -28.48
N VAL A 282 -10.63 4.42 -28.85
CA VAL A 282 -10.88 3.02 -29.24
C VAL A 282 -11.48 3.07 -30.65
N ASP A 283 -10.77 2.52 -31.64
CA ASP A 283 -11.09 2.65 -33.07
C ASP A 283 -11.37 4.11 -33.49
N GLY A 284 -10.49 5.03 -33.10
CA GLY A 284 -10.58 6.46 -33.38
C GLY A 284 -11.63 7.22 -32.57
N LYS A 285 -12.55 6.53 -31.85
CA LYS A 285 -13.59 7.18 -31.02
C LYS A 285 -13.04 7.50 -29.64
N SER A 286 -13.17 8.77 -29.21
CA SER A 286 -12.75 9.18 -27.87
C SER A 286 -13.67 8.58 -26.80
N VAL A 287 -13.06 7.93 -25.79
CA VAL A 287 -13.76 7.32 -24.68
C VAL A 287 -13.20 7.83 -23.34
N THR A 288 -14.03 7.86 -22.31
CA THR A 288 -13.59 8.22 -20.96
C THR A 288 -12.81 7.09 -20.27
N ARG A 289 -13.01 5.85 -20.71
CA ARG A 289 -12.30 4.63 -20.31
C ARG A 289 -12.51 3.54 -21.35
N VAL A 290 -11.58 2.59 -21.42
CA VAL A 290 -11.76 1.40 -22.24
C VAL A 290 -12.94 0.58 -21.69
N PRO A 291 -13.85 0.05 -22.55
CA PRO A 291 -14.97 -0.76 -22.08
C PRO A 291 -14.53 -2.00 -21.30
N ASP A 292 -15.17 -2.26 -20.16
CA ASP A 292 -14.82 -3.38 -19.27
C ASP A 292 -14.93 -4.76 -19.96
N GLY A 293 -15.76 -4.88 -20.99
CA GLY A 293 -15.88 -6.10 -21.80
C GLY A 293 -14.66 -6.41 -22.65
N LEU A 294 -13.80 -5.44 -22.93
CA LEU A 294 -12.60 -5.62 -23.75
C LEU A 294 -11.37 -5.99 -22.95
N VAL A 295 -11.32 -5.68 -21.65
CA VAL A 295 -10.06 -5.69 -20.85
C VAL A 295 -10.05 -6.82 -19.84
N SER A 296 -8.96 -7.56 -19.79
CA SER A 296 -8.56 -8.44 -18.69
C SER A 296 -7.23 -7.95 -18.10
N TRP A 297 -7.05 -8.07 -16.79
CA TRP A 297 -5.86 -7.54 -16.12
C TRP A 297 -5.33 -8.46 -15.03
N SER A 298 -4.06 -8.90 -15.16
CA SER A 298 -3.28 -9.51 -14.11
C SER A 298 -2.43 -8.43 -13.43
N GLN A 299 -2.74 -8.14 -12.17
CA GLN A 299 -2.08 -7.08 -11.39
C GLN A 299 -0.73 -7.52 -10.83
N GLN A 300 0.14 -6.56 -10.52
CA GLN A 300 1.42 -6.79 -9.85
C GLN A 300 1.25 -7.54 -8.51
N ASN A 301 0.20 -7.24 -7.74
CA ASN A 301 -0.20 -8.05 -6.58
C ASN A 301 -1.35 -8.99 -6.98
N PRO A 302 -1.07 -10.31 -7.16
CA PRO A 302 -2.05 -11.28 -7.65
C PRO A 302 -3.24 -11.48 -6.71
N GLU A 303 -3.07 -11.30 -5.42
CA GLU A 303 -4.09 -11.56 -4.40
C GLU A 303 -5.31 -10.64 -4.50
N ARG A 304 -5.13 -9.45 -5.10
CA ARG A 304 -6.21 -8.45 -5.28
C ARG A 304 -7.30 -8.86 -6.26
N GLN A 305 -7.08 -9.93 -7.01
CA GLN A 305 -8.07 -10.43 -7.97
C GLN A 305 -8.71 -11.76 -7.56
N PHE A 306 -8.29 -12.38 -6.48
CA PHE A 306 -8.92 -13.59 -5.99
C PHE A 306 -10.24 -13.26 -5.29
N VAL A 307 -11.33 -13.88 -5.74
CA VAL A 307 -12.70 -13.62 -5.26
C VAL A 307 -13.38 -14.86 -4.70
N GLN A 308 -12.75 -16.05 -4.86
CA GLN A 308 -13.25 -17.31 -4.36
C GLN A 308 -12.38 -17.85 -3.20
N GLY A 309 -12.91 -18.78 -2.44
CA GLY A 309 -12.23 -19.37 -1.28
C GLY A 309 -11.21 -20.44 -1.65
N THR A 310 -11.41 -21.15 -2.77
CA THR A 310 -10.53 -22.22 -3.22
C THR A 310 -9.97 -21.95 -4.61
N ILE A 311 -8.84 -22.59 -4.95
CA ILE A 311 -8.19 -22.50 -6.26
C ILE A 311 -9.12 -23.06 -7.33
N GLY A 312 -9.75 -24.20 -7.06
CA GLY A 312 -10.70 -24.84 -7.98
C GLY A 312 -11.90 -23.96 -8.28
N ASP A 313 -12.47 -23.30 -7.26
CA ASP A 313 -13.60 -22.39 -7.47
C ASP A 313 -13.20 -21.14 -8.25
N GLU A 314 -11.97 -20.63 -8.07
CA GLU A 314 -11.44 -19.53 -8.89
C GLU A 314 -11.37 -19.90 -10.38
N ILE A 315 -10.90 -21.12 -10.69
CA ILE A 315 -10.80 -21.64 -12.05
C ILE A 315 -12.19 -21.86 -12.64
N LYS A 316 -13.09 -22.55 -11.92
CA LYS A 316 -14.48 -22.76 -12.35
C LYS A 316 -15.19 -21.44 -12.61
N TYR A 317 -14.98 -20.46 -11.74
CA TYR A 317 -15.53 -19.13 -11.92
C TYR A 317 -14.93 -18.43 -13.16
N GLY A 318 -13.61 -18.53 -13.39
CA GLY A 318 -12.93 -18.00 -14.57
C GLY A 318 -13.52 -18.59 -15.87
N LEU A 319 -13.66 -19.91 -15.95
CA LEU A 319 -14.26 -20.60 -17.09
C LEU A 319 -15.74 -20.19 -17.31
N LYS A 320 -16.52 -20.05 -16.24
CA LYS A 320 -17.94 -19.64 -16.32
C LYS A 320 -18.16 -18.23 -16.86
N VAL A 321 -17.23 -17.30 -16.57
CA VAL A 321 -17.32 -15.90 -17.00
C VAL A 321 -16.53 -15.60 -18.27
N SER A 322 -15.90 -16.60 -18.85
CA SER A 322 -15.15 -16.52 -20.11
C SER A 322 -16.02 -15.98 -21.25
N GLU A 323 -15.43 -15.14 -22.11
CA GLU A 323 -16.08 -14.68 -23.33
C GLU A 323 -15.99 -15.79 -24.39
N SER A 324 -17.13 -16.17 -24.98
CA SER A 324 -17.19 -17.18 -26.06
C SER A 324 -16.49 -16.72 -27.33
N ASP A 325 -16.52 -15.39 -27.59
CA ASP A 325 -15.99 -14.76 -28.79
C ASP A 325 -14.61 -14.13 -28.55
N GLY A 326 -13.81 -14.73 -27.68
CA GLY A 326 -12.48 -14.28 -27.34
C GLY A 326 -11.37 -14.90 -28.21
N PRO A 327 -10.10 -14.51 -27.97
CA PRO A 327 -8.94 -14.95 -28.75
C PRO A 327 -8.63 -16.45 -28.65
N LEU A 328 -9.02 -17.13 -27.57
CA LEU A 328 -8.79 -18.55 -27.35
C LEU A 328 -10.07 -19.36 -27.57
N SER A 329 -9.93 -20.57 -28.13
CA SER A 329 -11.03 -21.52 -28.25
C SER A 329 -11.45 -22.11 -26.91
N VAL A 330 -12.64 -22.71 -26.84
CA VAL A 330 -13.15 -23.38 -25.63
C VAL A 330 -12.21 -24.51 -25.19
N GLU A 331 -11.66 -25.28 -26.15
CA GLU A 331 -10.69 -26.36 -25.88
C GLU A 331 -9.42 -25.80 -25.24
N GLN A 332 -8.83 -24.74 -25.83
CA GLN A 332 -7.66 -24.08 -25.30
C GLN A 332 -7.89 -23.54 -23.87
N LEU A 333 -9.05 -22.95 -23.61
CA LEU A 333 -9.42 -22.46 -22.26
C LEU A 333 -9.53 -23.60 -21.23
N THR A 334 -10.03 -24.77 -21.66
CA THR A 334 -10.17 -25.92 -20.77
C THR A 334 -8.81 -26.55 -20.43
N ASP A 335 -7.84 -26.50 -21.32
CA ASP A 335 -6.50 -27.05 -21.14
C ASP A 335 -5.59 -26.16 -20.28
N LEU A 336 -5.82 -24.83 -20.31
CA LEU A 336 -4.98 -23.85 -19.62
C LEU A 336 -4.72 -24.18 -18.14
N PRO A 337 -5.71 -24.55 -17.31
CA PRO A 337 -5.44 -24.90 -15.91
C PRO A 337 -4.40 -26.01 -15.77
N GLY A 338 -4.53 -27.08 -16.56
CA GLY A 338 -3.58 -28.21 -16.57
C GLY A 338 -2.16 -27.78 -16.98
N ILE A 339 -2.03 -26.93 -17.99
CA ILE A 339 -0.75 -26.40 -18.45
C ILE A 339 -0.05 -25.57 -17.35
N PHE A 340 -0.82 -24.78 -16.61
CA PHE A 340 -0.33 -24.02 -15.44
C PHE A 340 -0.14 -24.91 -14.19
N GLY A 341 -0.43 -26.23 -14.27
CA GLY A 341 -0.32 -27.17 -13.18
C GLY A 341 -1.34 -26.94 -12.06
N PHE A 342 -2.56 -26.46 -12.42
CA PHE A 342 -3.70 -26.30 -11.52
C PHE A 342 -4.83 -27.27 -11.91
N SER A 343 -5.69 -27.58 -10.94
CA SER A 343 -6.90 -28.37 -11.15
C SER A 343 -8.14 -27.59 -10.72
N ALA A 344 -9.22 -27.75 -11.49
CA ALA A 344 -10.54 -27.22 -11.11
C ALA A 344 -11.12 -27.88 -9.85
N GLU A 345 -10.53 -28.96 -9.37
CA GLU A 345 -10.95 -29.68 -8.16
C GLU A 345 -10.06 -29.34 -6.95
N GLU A 346 -9.06 -28.48 -7.10
CA GLU A 346 -8.10 -28.12 -6.06
C GLU A 346 -8.78 -27.32 -4.95
N GLN A 347 -8.81 -27.90 -3.72
CA GLN A 347 -9.49 -27.33 -2.54
C GLN A 347 -8.61 -26.35 -1.76
N GLY A 348 -7.34 -26.22 -2.11
CA GLY A 348 -6.41 -25.29 -1.46
C GLY A 348 -6.84 -23.82 -1.59
N SER A 349 -6.59 -23.03 -0.55
CA SER A 349 -6.84 -21.59 -0.62
C SER A 349 -5.81 -20.89 -1.54
N PRO A 350 -6.24 -20.04 -2.48
CA PRO A 350 -5.32 -19.30 -3.35
C PRO A 350 -4.38 -18.38 -2.56
N TYR A 351 -4.78 -18.00 -1.36
CA TYR A 351 -4.00 -17.13 -0.50
C TYR A 351 -2.85 -17.85 0.24
N CYS A 352 -2.87 -19.17 0.34
CA CYS A 352 -1.84 -19.97 1.04
C CYS A 352 -0.69 -20.42 0.12
N MET A 353 -0.78 -20.18 -1.19
CA MET A 353 0.24 -20.54 -2.16
C MET A 353 1.51 -19.68 -2.04
N SER A 354 2.62 -20.17 -2.61
CA SER A 354 3.84 -19.38 -2.80
C SER A 354 3.57 -18.17 -3.73
N ALA A 355 4.40 -17.13 -3.64
CA ALA A 355 4.25 -15.91 -4.44
C ALA A 355 4.26 -16.22 -5.95
N ASN A 356 5.10 -17.18 -6.38
CA ASN A 356 5.17 -17.62 -7.78
C ASN A 356 3.87 -18.29 -8.23
N ARG A 357 3.34 -19.25 -7.45
CA ARG A 357 2.08 -19.93 -7.76
C ARG A 357 0.87 -18.98 -7.79
N LYS A 358 0.83 -17.99 -6.88
CA LYS A 358 -0.18 -16.92 -6.91
C LYS A 358 -0.12 -16.12 -8.22
N ARG A 359 1.09 -15.79 -8.68
CA ARG A 359 1.28 -15.08 -9.94
C ARG A 359 0.86 -15.91 -11.14
N GLN A 360 1.23 -17.18 -11.20
CA GLN A 360 0.77 -18.10 -12.23
C GLN A 360 -0.76 -18.21 -12.26
N LEU A 361 -1.40 -18.36 -11.10
CA LEU A 361 -2.88 -18.36 -11.02
C LEU A 361 -3.47 -17.03 -11.50
N SER A 362 -2.88 -15.91 -11.13
CA SER A 362 -3.34 -14.58 -11.56
C SER A 362 -3.30 -14.42 -13.10
N VAL A 363 -2.22 -14.86 -13.74
CA VAL A 363 -2.08 -14.85 -15.20
C VAL A 363 -3.09 -15.80 -15.83
N LEU A 364 -3.22 -17.02 -15.30
CA LEU A 364 -4.22 -17.99 -15.74
C LEU A 364 -5.64 -17.40 -15.71
N LEU A 365 -6.03 -16.80 -14.59
CA LEU A 365 -7.37 -16.21 -14.44
C LEU A 365 -7.60 -15.03 -15.41
N ALA A 366 -6.56 -14.27 -15.72
CA ALA A 366 -6.65 -13.22 -16.72
C ALA A 366 -6.85 -13.79 -18.14
N LEU A 367 -6.15 -14.88 -18.49
CA LEU A 367 -6.33 -15.61 -19.75
C LEU A 367 -7.71 -16.28 -19.86
N LEU A 368 -8.18 -16.93 -18.78
CA LEU A 368 -9.50 -17.55 -18.74
C LEU A 368 -10.66 -16.57 -18.96
N SER A 369 -10.45 -15.27 -18.67
CA SER A 369 -11.44 -14.24 -18.98
C SER A 369 -11.67 -14.08 -20.49
N ASN A 370 -10.74 -14.53 -21.33
CA ASN A 370 -10.78 -14.58 -22.79
C ASN A 370 -11.21 -13.29 -23.47
N LYS A 371 -10.73 -12.15 -22.96
CA LYS A 371 -11.10 -10.81 -23.47
C LYS A 371 -10.09 -10.35 -24.52
N ARG A 372 -10.47 -9.35 -25.32
CA ARG A 372 -9.70 -8.91 -26.49
C ARG A 372 -8.42 -8.13 -26.15
N LEU A 373 -8.35 -7.45 -24.99
CA LEU A 373 -7.14 -6.77 -24.47
C LEU A 373 -6.70 -7.41 -23.16
N LEU A 374 -5.51 -8.01 -23.14
CA LEU A 374 -4.88 -8.61 -21.97
C LEU A 374 -3.79 -7.69 -21.43
N LEU A 375 -3.93 -7.27 -20.18
CA LEU A 375 -2.94 -6.47 -19.46
C LEU A 375 -2.23 -7.37 -18.44
N LEU A 376 -0.90 -7.44 -18.51
CA LEU A 376 -0.07 -8.25 -17.60
C LEU A 376 0.98 -7.37 -16.93
N ASP A 377 0.88 -7.18 -15.62
CA ASP A 377 1.81 -6.36 -14.85
C ASP A 377 2.84 -7.26 -14.14
N GLU A 378 4.08 -7.28 -14.64
CA GLU A 378 5.21 -8.09 -14.18
C GLU A 378 4.90 -9.61 -14.14
N PRO A 379 4.44 -10.23 -15.23
CA PRO A 379 4.03 -11.66 -15.23
C PRO A 379 5.20 -12.64 -15.03
N THR A 380 6.42 -12.24 -15.37
CA THR A 380 7.64 -13.09 -15.35
C THR A 380 8.43 -12.97 -14.04
N ALA A 381 8.04 -12.09 -13.12
CA ALA A 381 8.77 -11.93 -11.88
C ALA A 381 8.84 -13.29 -11.12
N ASN A 382 10.05 -13.78 -10.91
CA ASN A 382 10.36 -15.05 -10.23
C ASN A 382 9.93 -16.35 -10.95
N THR A 383 9.58 -16.33 -12.24
CA THR A 383 9.25 -17.56 -13.00
C THR A 383 10.41 -18.04 -13.86
N LYS A 384 10.67 -19.37 -13.85
CA LYS A 384 11.64 -20.01 -14.75
C LYS A 384 10.98 -20.49 -16.06
N ASP A 385 9.65 -20.62 -16.08
CA ASP A 385 8.90 -21.23 -17.18
C ASP A 385 8.40 -20.17 -18.19
N THR A 386 9.35 -19.33 -18.65
CA THR A 386 9.05 -18.21 -19.54
C THR A 386 8.73 -18.65 -20.97
N GLU A 387 9.26 -19.79 -21.42
CA GLU A 387 9.02 -20.28 -22.77
C GLU A 387 7.57 -20.70 -22.97
N THR A 388 7.02 -21.51 -22.07
CA THR A 388 5.60 -21.91 -22.10
C THR A 388 4.67 -20.69 -22.04
N LEU A 389 5.00 -19.70 -21.20
CA LEU A 389 4.24 -18.45 -21.14
C LEU A 389 4.29 -17.70 -22.48
N ASN A 390 5.46 -17.57 -23.10
CA ASN A 390 5.61 -16.92 -24.41
C ASN A 390 4.79 -17.61 -25.50
N GLN A 391 4.75 -18.95 -25.50
CA GLN A 391 3.93 -19.72 -26.46
C GLN A 391 2.43 -19.44 -26.25
N ILE A 392 1.94 -19.43 -25.00
CA ILE A 392 0.53 -19.12 -24.68
C ILE A 392 0.18 -17.69 -25.13
N LEU A 393 1.04 -16.72 -24.83
CA LEU A 393 0.84 -15.33 -25.22
C LEU A 393 0.82 -15.16 -26.73
N ARG A 394 1.66 -15.93 -27.45
CA ARG A 394 1.67 -15.94 -28.93
C ARG A 394 0.36 -16.49 -29.48
N CYS A 395 -0.11 -17.63 -28.97
CA CYS A 395 -1.42 -18.20 -29.34
C CYS A 395 -2.55 -17.20 -29.15
N TYR A 396 -2.55 -16.49 -28.01
CA TYR A 396 -3.57 -15.46 -27.72
C TYR A 396 -3.50 -14.30 -28.72
N ALA A 397 -2.32 -13.85 -29.10
CA ALA A 397 -2.14 -12.79 -30.09
C ALA A 397 -2.53 -13.24 -31.50
N ASP A 398 -2.16 -14.46 -31.90
CA ASP A 398 -2.51 -15.05 -33.19
C ASP A 398 -4.04 -15.29 -33.33
N GLY A 399 -4.74 -15.54 -32.23
CA GLY A 399 -6.20 -15.52 -32.13
C GLY A 399 -6.84 -14.14 -32.26
N GLY A 400 -6.04 -13.08 -32.45
CA GLY A 400 -6.50 -11.69 -32.62
C GLY A 400 -6.55 -10.87 -31.34
N GLY A 401 -6.12 -11.42 -30.20
CA GLY A 401 -6.06 -10.70 -28.93
C GLY A 401 -4.88 -9.73 -28.88
N THR A 402 -5.04 -8.57 -28.28
CA THR A 402 -3.96 -7.60 -28.06
C THR A 402 -3.43 -7.74 -26.63
N ILE A 403 -2.11 -7.75 -26.47
CA ILE A 403 -1.48 -7.93 -25.17
C ILE A 403 -0.59 -6.72 -24.86
N LEU A 404 -0.72 -6.18 -23.65
CA LEU A 404 0.22 -5.21 -23.10
C LEU A 404 0.85 -5.78 -21.83
N ILE A 405 2.16 -5.94 -21.86
CA ILE A 405 2.96 -6.48 -20.74
C ILE A 405 3.84 -5.38 -20.20
N SER A 406 3.88 -5.17 -18.89
CA SER A 406 4.97 -4.46 -18.24
C SER A 406 5.99 -5.46 -17.73
N SER A 407 7.27 -5.23 -17.97
CA SER A 407 8.34 -6.04 -17.40
C SER A 407 9.64 -5.24 -17.29
N HIS A 408 10.43 -5.58 -16.26
CA HIS A 408 11.80 -5.12 -16.12
C HIS A 408 12.78 -6.04 -16.87
N ASP A 409 12.39 -7.28 -17.10
CA ASP A 409 13.19 -8.30 -17.77
C ASP A 409 12.75 -8.46 -19.24
N ALA A 410 12.99 -7.40 -20.02
CA ALA A 410 12.53 -7.30 -21.41
C ALA A 410 13.01 -8.48 -22.29
N HIS A 411 14.16 -9.08 -21.98
CA HIS A 411 14.72 -10.21 -22.72
C HIS A 411 13.96 -11.53 -22.53
N LEU A 412 13.11 -11.65 -21.52
CA LEU A 412 12.33 -12.85 -21.24
C LEU A 412 11.01 -12.92 -22.03
N ILE A 413 10.57 -11.81 -22.62
CA ILE A 413 9.30 -11.70 -23.34
C ILE A 413 9.54 -11.52 -24.83
N ARG A 414 8.94 -12.38 -25.66
CA ARG A 414 8.97 -12.25 -27.13
C ARG A 414 7.86 -11.30 -27.58
N ALA A 415 8.15 -10.00 -27.59
CA ALA A 415 7.21 -8.96 -27.97
C ALA A 415 7.35 -8.55 -29.44
N ASP A 416 6.22 -8.19 -30.08
CA ASP A 416 6.20 -7.62 -31.44
C ASP A 416 6.61 -6.15 -31.43
N ARG A 417 6.35 -5.44 -30.34
CA ARG A 417 6.70 -4.03 -30.19
C ARG A 417 7.11 -3.71 -28.75
N VAL A 418 8.25 -3.05 -28.62
CA VAL A 418 8.71 -2.52 -27.32
C VAL A 418 8.39 -1.03 -27.25
N ILE A 419 7.75 -0.63 -26.14
CA ILE A 419 7.40 0.76 -25.83
C ILE A 419 8.24 1.16 -24.63
N GLU A 420 9.20 2.04 -24.84
CA GLU A 420 10.08 2.51 -23.78
C GLU A 420 9.50 3.77 -23.13
N MET A 421 9.22 3.70 -21.84
CA MET A 421 8.79 4.85 -21.03
C MET A 421 10.01 5.59 -20.49
N ARG A 422 10.09 6.89 -20.77
CA ARG A 422 11.16 7.73 -20.28
C ARG A 422 11.07 7.92 -18.77
N PRO A 423 12.22 8.02 -18.07
CA PRO A 423 12.22 8.44 -16.68
C PRO A 423 11.61 9.83 -16.58
N ARG A 424 10.87 10.06 -15.53
CA ARG A 424 10.32 11.38 -15.22
C ARG A 424 11.47 12.38 -15.16
N SER A 425 11.38 13.51 -15.90
CA SER A 425 12.33 14.59 -15.74
C SER A 425 12.34 15.03 -14.27
N SER A 426 13.50 14.93 -13.64
CA SER A 426 13.71 15.25 -12.21
C SER A 426 13.59 16.74 -11.89
N GLU A 427 13.29 17.58 -12.88
CA GLU A 427 13.23 19.05 -12.76
C GLU A 427 11.94 19.58 -12.13
N ALA A 428 10.95 18.75 -11.84
CA ALA A 428 9.98 19.16 -10.86
C ALA A 428 10.56 18.93 -9.44
N SER A 429 11.66 19.58 -9.11
CA SER A 429 11.91 20.02 -7.75
C SER A 429 10.72 20.91 -7.40
N VAL A 430 9.63 20.25 -6.96
CA VAL A 430 8.61 20.95 -6.21
C VAL A 430 9.39 21.48 -5.00
N SER A 431 9.77 22.74 -5.09
CA SER A 431 9.97 23.61 -3.95
C SER A 431 8.64 23.61 -3.18
N GLU A 432 8.27 22.47 -2.62
CA GLU A 432 7.40 22.47 -1.47
C GLU A 432 8.25 23.21 -0.44
N LYS A 433 7.89 24.48 -0.25
CA LYS A 433 8.29 25.25 0.92
C LYS A 433 8.34 24.26 2.05
N THR A 434 9.54 23.97 2.53
CA THR A 434 9.77 23.19 3.73
C THR A 434 8.84 23.78 4.76
N SER A 435 7.69 23.17 4.92
CA SER A 435 6.80 23.47 6.02
C SER A 435 7.62 23.01 7.23
N ARG A 436 8.38 23.95 7.80
CA ARG A 436 8.97 23.76 9.12
C ARG A 436 7.86 23.17 9.94
N ALA A 437 8.09 21.98 10.50
CA ALA A 437 7.15 21.35 11.42
C ALA A 437 6.86 22.42 12.49
N LYS A 438 5.77 23.17 12.28
CA LYS A 438 5.37 24.19 13.24
C LYS A 438 4.93 23.41 14.47
N TYR A 439 5.69 23.56 15.54
CA TYR A 439 5.21 23.12 16.84
C TYR A 439 3.84 23.75 17.05
N PRO A 440 2.84 22.97 17.49
CA PRO A 440 1.53 23.53 17.77
C PRO A 440 1.69 24.68 18.77
N PRO A 441 0.91 25.75 18.64
CA PRO A 441 1.00 26.93 19.51
C PRO A 441 0.72 26.60 20.99
N LEU A 442 -0.13 25.58 21.23
CA LEU A 442 -0.47 25.02 22.53
C LEU A 442 -0.13 23.54 22.57
N ASN A 443 -0.05 22.95 23.76
CA ASN A 443 0.08 21.51 23.90
C ASN A 443 -1.11 20.80 23.22
N PRO A 444 -0.88 19.73 22.42
CA PRO A 444 -1.97 19.00 21.74
C PRO A 444 -3.09 18.55 22.68
N VAL A 445 -2.77 18.16 23.92
CA VAL A 445 -3.78 17.80 24.93
C VAL A 445 -4.66 19.01 25.27
N THR A 446 -4.05 20.19 25.47
CA THR A 446 -4.77 21.45 25.77
C THR A 446 -5.71 21.80 24.62
N ILE A 447 -5.28 21.67 23.36
CA ILE A 447 -6.11 21.96 22.20
C ILE A 447 -7.35 21.06 22.21
N ILE A 448 -7.18 19.75 22.40
CA ILE A 448 -8.32 18.81 22.45
C ILE A 448 -9.24 19.12 23.65
N THR A 449 -8.67 19.43 24.80
CA THR A 449 -9.47 19.79 25.99
C THR A 449 -10.30 21.03 25.73
N ILE A 450 -9.74 22.09 25.12
CA ILE A 450 -10.46 23.30 24.75
C ILE A 450 -11.61 22.96 23.78
N LEU A 451 -11.36 22.10 22.80
CA LEU A 451 -12.36 21.75 21.79
C LEU A 451 -13.51 20.90 22.35
N ILE A 452 -13.20 19.94 23.22
CA ILE A 452 -14.23 19.19 23.96
C ILE A 452 -15.07 20.15 24.79
N TRP A 453 -14.40 21.08 25.45
CA TRP A 453 -15.07 22.07 26.29
C TRP A 453 -15.97 23.01 25.47
N LEU A 454 -15.55 23.48 24.29
CA LEU A 454 -16.39 24.25 23.36
C LEU A 454 -17.64 23.48 22.93
N ILE A 455 -17.52 22.16 22.70
CA ILE A 455 -18.66 21.30 22.36
C ILE A 455 -19.64 21.21 23.55
N ILE A 456 -19.12 20.99 24.76
CA ILE A 456 -19.95 20.98 26.01
C ILE A 456 -20.65 22.32 26.21
N LEU A 457 -19.91 23.42 26.03
CA LEU A 457 -20.44 24.76 26.10
C LEU A 457 -21.58 24.98 25.09
N GLY A 458 -21.42 24.50 23.86
CA GLY A 458 -22.48 24.57 22.85
C GLY A 458 -23.76 23.82 23.24
N VAL A 459 -23.66 22.76 24.06
CA VAL A 459 -24.81 22.04 24.59
C VAL A 459 -25.50 22.86 25.71
N VAL A 460 -24.71 23.48 26.55
CA VAL A 460 -25.21 24.20 27.77
C VAL A 460 -25.80 25.57 27.42
N ILE A 461 -25.22 26.30 26.47
CA ILE A 461 -25.68 27.63 26.06
C ILE A 461 -27.09 27.56 25.42
N PRO A 462 -28.10 28.29 25.93
CA PRO A 462 -29.42 28.28 25.33
C PRO A 462 -29.49 29.06 24.00
N SER A 463 -28.61 30.04 23.79
CA SER A 463 -28.61 30.91 22.60
C SER A 463 -27.98 30.24 21.39
N SER A 464 -28.78 29.93 20.37
CA SER A 464 -28.31 29.36 19.09
C SER A 464 -27.39 30.31 18.33
N LEU A 465 -27.57 31.62 18.46
CA LEU A 465 -26.71 32.62 17.80
C LEU A 465 -25.29 32.61 18.37
N LEU A 466 -25.13 32.45 19.67
CA LEU A 466 -23.84 32.40 20.35
C LEU A 466 -23.06 31.12 19.96
N VAL A 467 -23.76 29.98 19.90
CA VAL A 467 -23.18 28.71 19.46
C VAL A 467 -22.75 28.78 17.97
N ALA A 468 -23.55 29.42 17.10
CA ALA A 468 -23.20 29.66 15.71
C ALA A 468 -21.98 30.58 15.59
N ALA A 469 -21.89 31.65 16.39
CA ALA A 469 -20.71 32.52 16.41
C ALA A 469 -19.43 31.78 16.83
N LEU A 470 -19.50 30.94 17.88
CA LEU A 470 -18.39 30.10 18.30
C LEU A 470 -17.96 29.11 17.19
N SER A 471 -18.92 28.54 16.48
CA SER A 471 -18.65 27.68 15.31
C SER A 471 -17.90 28.44 14.21
N CYS A 472 -18.31 29.69 13.91
CA CYS A 472 -17.60 30.54 12.95
C CYS A 472 -16.16 30.87 13.42
N VAL A 473 -15.95 31.15 14.71
CA VAL A 473 -14.60 31.38 15.25
C VAL A 473 -13.72 30.15 15.06
N CYS A 474 -14.22 28.94 15.35
CA CYS A 474 -13.49 27.69 15.10
C CYS A 474 -13.13 27.52 13.61
N LEU A 475 -14.04 27.83 12.70
CA LEU A 475 -13.78 27.79 11.26
C LEU A 475 -12.72 28.81 10.83
N LEU A 476 -12.82 30.06 11.31
CA LEU A 476 -11.88 31.12 10.98
C LEU A 476 -10.48 30.85 11.52
N THR A 477 -10.35 30.29 12.73
CA THR A 477 -9.05 29.90 13.29
C THR A 477 -8.40 28.73 12.53
N ALA A 478 -9.17 27.90 11.85
CA ALA A 478 -8.67 26.81 11.03
C ALA A 478 -8.12 27.29 9.67
N VAL A 479 -8.58 28.43 9.14
CA VAL A 479 -8.22 28.95 7.79
C VAL A 479 -6.71 29.10 7.58
N PRO A 480 -5.92 29.72 8.47
CA PRO A 480 -4.48 29.92 8.29
C PRO A 480 -3.68 28.62 8.23
N PHE A 481 -4.20 27.54 8.81
CA PHE A 481 -3.55 26.25 8.90
C PHE A 481 -3.96 25.29 7.79
N HIS A 482 -4.96 25.68 6.96
CA HIS A 482 -5.44 24.86 5.86
C HIS A 482 -4.52 24.98 4.64
N GLN A 483 -3.78 23.92 4.33
CA GLN A 483 -2.88 23.85 3.17
C GLN A 483 -3.63 23.75 1.83
N ASN A 484 -4.93 23.40 1.84
CA ASN A 484 -5.68 23.15 0.62
C ASN A 484 -7.11 23.72 0.69
N ARG A 485 -7.36 24.81 -0.09
CA ARG A 485 -8.67 25.46 -0.18
C ARG A 485 -9.84 24.49 -0.49
N LYS A 486 -9.60 23.43 -1.27
CA LYS A 486 -10.64 22.44 -1.60
C LYS A 486 -11.04 21.59 -0.40
N ILE A 487 -10.07 21.22 0.44
CA ILE A 487 -10.36 20.47 1.67
C ILE A 487 -11.13 21.35 2.64
N PHE A 488 -10.77 22.61 2.77
CA PHE A 488 -11.53 23.58 3.57
C PHE A 488 -12.99 23.71 3.09
N LEU A 489 -13.21 23.88 1.78
CA LEU A 489 -14.55 23.96 1.20
C LEU A 489 -15.35 22.65 1.38
N ALA A 490 -14.69 21.49 1.28
CA ALA A 490 -15.34 20.21 1.55
C ALA A 490 -15.78 20.09 3.01
N HIS A 491 -14.95 20.50 3.96
CA HIS A 491 -15.29 20.50 5.38
C HIS A 491 -16.42 21.49 5.70
N LEU A 492 -16.37 22.69 5.09
CA LEU A 492 -17.47 23.65 5.21
C LEU A 492 -18.78 23.04 4.68
N GLY A 493 -18.73 22.34 3.54
CA GLY A 493 -19.90 21.62 3.02
C GLY A 493 -20.41 20.54 3.98
N VAL A 494 -19.52 19.75 4.60
CA VAL A 494 -19.90 18.76 5.63
C VAL A 494 -20.50 19.42 6.86
N THR A 495 -19.95 20.54 7.31
CA THR A 495 -20.50 21.32 8.44
C THR A 495 -21.95 21.75 8.16
N ILE A 496 -22.19 22.29 6.95
CA ILE A 496 -23.53 22.71 6.52
C ILE A 496 -24.47 21.49 6.44
N LEU A 497 -24.01 20.37 5.86
CA LEU A 497 -24.80 19.16 5.72
C LEU A 497 -25.20 18.58 7.09
N VAL A 498 -24.27 18.52 8.04
CA VAL A 498 -24.54 18.02 9.40
C VAL A 498 -25.46 18.97 10.15
N ALA A 499 -25.26 20.30 10.05
CA ALA A 499 -26.17 21.28 10.62
C ALA A 499 -27.58 21.11 10.06
N ALA A 500 -27.73 20.91 8.76
CA ALA A 500 -29.02 20.64 8.10
C ALA A 500 -29.66 19.32 8.58
N ALA A 501 -28.86 18.25 8.76
CA ALA A 501 -29.37 16.97 9.28
C ALA A 501 -29.90 17.11 10.71
N PHE A 502 -29.18 17.81 11.59
CA PHE A 502 -29.63 18.09 12.94
C PHE A 502 -30.89 18.98 12.96
N ALA A 503 -30.95 19.96 12.03
CA ALA A 503 -32.15 20.77 11.83
C ALA A 503 -33.39 19.94 11.45
N LEU A 504 -33.21 18.99 10.50
CA LEU A 504 -34.27 18.07 10.06
C LEU A 504 -34.76 17.15 11.19
N ILE A 505 -33.83 16.62 12.00
CA ILE A 505 -34.18 15.80 13.18
C ILE A 505 -35.02 16.63 14.19
N ALA A 506 -34.58 17.85 14.46
CA ALA A 506 -35.32 18.76 15.37
C ALA A 506 -36.69 19.14 14.81
N LEU A 507 -36.82 19.37 13.52
CA LEU A 507 -38.05 19.65 12.81
C LEU A 507 -39.06 18.51 12.95
N ARG A 508 -38.58 17.27 12.76
CA ARG A 508 -39.42 16.07 12.92
C ARG A 508 -39.86 15.85 14.35
N GLY A 509 -38.97 16.07 15.32
CA GLY A 509 -39.29 15.89 16.75
C GLY A 509 -40.26 16.94 17.34
N ASN A 510 -40.31 18.13 16.72
CA ASN A 510 -41.12 19.26 17.22
C ASN A 510 -42.23 19.68 16.25
N TRP A 511 -42.61 18.83 15.28
CA TRP A 511 -43.58 19.16 14.23
C TRP A 511 -44.97 19.56 14.77
N SER A 512 -45.35 19.04 15.93
CA SER A 512 -46.61 19.36 16.62
C SER A 512 -46.53 20.57 17.55
N SER A 513 -45.36 21.21 17.70
CA SER A 513 -45.16 22.35 18.60
C SER A 513 -45.58 23.67 17.93
N GLN A 514 -45.77 24.72 18.75
CA GLN A 514 -45.98 26.07 18.21
C GLN A 514 -44.80 26.49 17.31
N PRO A 515 -45.04 27.23 16.17
CA PRO A 515 -43.99 27.55 15.20
C PRO A 515 -42.75 28.22 15.81
N GLY A 516 -42.89 29.08 16.79
CA GLY A 516 -41.76 29.72 17.48
C GLY A 516 -40.85 28.74 18.23
N VAL A 517 -41.44 27.78 18.93
CA VAL A 517 -40.71 26.73 19.69
C VAL A 517 -40.01 25.79 18.72
N MET A 518 -40.68 25.43 17.64
CA MET A 518 -40.10 24.58 16.58
C MET A 518 -38.85 25.20 15.96
N TRP A 519 -38.91 26.48 15.55
CA TRP A 519 -37.77 27.16 14.94
C TRP A 519 -36.60 27.39 15.88
N GLN A 520 -36.89 27.67 17.20
CA GLN A 520 -35.83 27.73 18.20
C GLN A 520 -35.13 26.38 18.39
N ALA A 521 -35.86 25.27 18.44
CA ALA A 521 -35.29 23.94 18.51
C ALA A 521 -34.45 23.61 17.28
N VAL A 522 -34.93 23.93 16.08
CA VAL A 522 -34.22 23.76 14.82
C VAL A 522 -32.90 24.55 14.83
N ALA A 523 -32.93 25.82 15.18
CA ALA A 523 -31.75 26.67 15.26
C ALA A 523 -30.71 26.16 16.26
N LYS A 524 -31.17 25.69 17.45
CA LYS A 524 -30.28 25.11 18.46
C LYS A 524 -29.62 23.84 18.00
N HIS A 525 -30.31 22.88 17.41
CA HIS A 525 -29.74 21.63 16.95
C HIS A 525 -28.81 21.84 15.75
N ALA A 526 -29.17 22.74 14.83
CA ALA A 526 -28.31 23.09 13.71
C ALA A 526 -26.98 23.72 14.16
N SER A 527 -27.02 24.62 15.14
CA SER A 527 -25.82 25.26 15.70
C SER A 527 -24.95 24.25 16.48
N LEU A 528 -25.56 23.27 17.19
CA LEU A 528 -24.83 22.17 17.83
C LEU A 528 -24.09 21.29 16.81
N GLY A 529 -24.76 20.89 15.74
CA GLY A 529 -24.12 20.13 14.67
C GLY A 529 -22.97 20.90 14.03
N SER A 530 -23.13 22.20 13.82
CA SER A 530 -22.10 23.10 13.29
C SER A 530 -20.86 23.17 14.19
N ILE A 531 -21.02 23.34 15.52
CA ILE A 531 -19.88 23.48 16.44
C ILE A 531 -19.11 22.15 16.59
N MET A 532 -19.80 21.00 16.58
CA MET A 532 -19.14 19.70 16.65
C MET A 532 -18.18 19.48 15.47
N ILE A 533 -18.62 19.79 14.26
CA ILE A 533 -17.80 19.63 13.05
C ILE A 533 -16.70 20.68 12.97
N SER A 534 -16.99 21.95 13.26
CA SER A 534 -16.01 23.03 13.18
C SER A 534 -14.91 22.89 14.25
N ALA A 535 -15.25 22.44 15.47
CA ALA A 535 -14.27 22.13 16.50
C ALA A 535 -13.37 20.95 16.09
N SER A 536 -13.95 19.87 15.57
CA SER A 536 -13.18 18.72 15.06
C SER A 536 -12.23 19.10 13.91
N LEU A 537 -12.69 19.97 13.00
CA LEU A 537 -11.89 20.51 11.93
C LEU A 537 -10.70 21.32 12.47
N CYS A 538 -10.97 22.21 13.43
CA CYS A 538 -9.96 23.03 14.07
C CYS A 538 -8.88 22.15 14.74
N ALA A 539 -9.29 21.09 15.46
CA ALA A 539 -8.37 20.11 16.03
C ALA A 539 -7.45 19.49 14.97
N GLY A 540 -8.03 18.99 13.88
CA GLY A 540 -7.29 18.36 12.80
C GLY A 540 -6.34 19.31 12.04
N CYS A 541 -6.59 20.63 12.07
CA CYS A 541 -5.71 21.63 11.50
C CYS A 541 -4.55 22.03 12.43
N LEU A 542 -4.79 22.02 13.74
CA LEU A 542 -3.83 22.48 14.75
C LEU A 542 -2.91 21.36 15.25
N THR A 543 -3.37 20.10 15.20
CA THR A 543 -2.62 18.95 15.73
C THR A 543 -2.65 17.77 14.75
N THR A 544 -1.59 16.98 14.74
CA THR A 544 -1.54 15.69 14.04
C THR A 544 -1.85 14.55 15.01
N VAL A 545 -2.29 13.41 14.49
CA VAL A 545 -2.55 12.21 15.32
C VAL A 545 -1.30 11.76 16.07
N THR A 546 -0.10 11.88 15.45
CA THR A 546 1.18 11.59 16.07
C THR A 546 1.47 12.51 17.26
N GLN A 547 1.33 13.82 17.06
CA GLN A 547 1.55 14.81 18.11
C GLN A 547 0.60 14.61 19.30
N LEU A 548 -0.66 14.30 19.02
CA LEU A 548 -1.66 14.01 20.05
C LEU A 548 -1.32 12.73 20.81
N ALA A 549 -1.00 11.63 20.10
CA ALA A 549 -0.65 10.36 20.71
C ALA A 549 0.55 10.49 21.65
N ASP A 550 1.60 11.18 21.19
CA ASP A 550 2.81 11.41 21.99
C ASP A 550 2.54 12.34 23.18
N ALA A 551 1.79 13.42 22.99
CA ALA A 551 1.45 14.34 24.09
C ALA A 551 0.57 13.66 25.16
N VAL A 552 -0.41 12.83 24.77
CA VAL A 552 -1.24 12.04 25.68
C VAL A 552 -0.37 11.06 26.49
N SER A 553 0.52 10.32 25.83
CA SER A 553 1.40 9.37 26.50
C SER A 553 2.36 10.08 27.47
N GLN A 554 2.93 11.22 27.07
CA GLN A 554 3.87 11.98 27.91
C GLN A 554 3.20 12.65 29.10
N ARG A 555 1.95 13.11 28.97
CA ARG A 555 1.28 13.97 29.96
C ARG A 555 0.25 13.28 30.80
N LEU A 556 -0.56 12.41 30.19
CA LEU A 556 -1.57 11.65 30.89
C LEU A 556 -1.10 10.27 31.33
N LYS A 557 0.19 9.94 31.08
CA LYS A 557 0.82 8.64 31.39
C LYS A 557 0.04 7.45 30.85
N VAL A 558 -0.71 7.65 29.77
CA VAL A 558 -1.36 6.57 29.01
C VAL A 558 -0.29 5.77 28.30
N SER A 559 -0.40 4.44 28.29
CA SER A 559 0.57 3.61 27.60
C SER A 559 0.72 4.04 26.12
N TYR A 560 1.94 4.20 25.66
CA TYR A 560 2.27 4.58 24.28
C TYR A 560 1.71 3.57 23.26
N THR A 561 1.42 2.34 23.69
CA THR A 561 0.83 1.29 22.84
C THR A 561 -0.48 1.73 22.21
N TRP A 562 -1.36 2.40 22.95
CA TRP A 562 -2.63 2.92 22.44
C TRP A 562 -2.43 3.99 21.36
N GLY A 563 -1.48 4.90 21.57
CA GLY A 563 -1.13 5.92 20.58
C GLY A 563 -0.58 5.31 19.30
N THR A 564 0.29 4.32 19.42
CA THR A 564 0.87 3.60 18.26
C THR A 564 -0.19 2.79 17.53
N LEU A 565 -1.14 2.14 18.24
CA LEU A 565 -2.26 1.44 17.61
C LEU A 565 -3.19 2.39 16.84
N ALA A 566 -3.43 3.60 17.38
CA ALA A 566 -4.20 4.61 16.64
C ALA A 566 -3.48 5.05 15.35
N LEU A 567 -2.16 5.23 15.39
CA LEU A 567 -1.35 5.53 14.20
C LEU A 567 -1.38 4.38 13.19
N ALA A 568 -1.23 3.14 13.65
CA ALA A 568 -1.35 1.95 12.82
C ALA A 568 -2.72 1.89 12.12
N GLY A 569 -3.80 2.22 12.83
CA GLY A 569 -5.15 2.34 12.26
C GLY A 569 -5.24 3.38 11.14
N THR A 570 -4.58 4.54 11.28
CA THR A 570 -4.53 5.54 10.20
C THR A 570 -3.76 5.03 8.98
N SER A 571 -2.67 4.29 9.18
CA SER A 571 -1.89 3.70 8.09
C SER A 571 -2.69 2.64 7.32
N ILE A 572 -3.48 1.81 8.00
CA ILE A 572 -4.43 0.88 7.36
C ILE A 572 -5.45 1.64 6.50
N ALA A 573 -6.00 2.76 7.00
CA ALA A 573 -6.95 3.56 6.24
C ALA A 573 -6.32 4.16 4.96
N PHE A 574 -5.08 4.65 5.03
CA PHE A 574 -4.34 5.10 3.84
C PHE A 574 -4.07 3.97 2.86
N PHE A 575 -3.68 2.80 3.35
CA PHE A 575 -3.48 1.60 2.54
C PHE A 575 -4.77 1.21 1.81
N LEU A 576 -5.88 1.07 2.52
CA LEU A 576 -7.18 0.71 1.94
C LEU A 576 -7.65 1.73 0.90
N ARG A 577 -7.45 3.03 1.14
CA ARG A 577 -7.76 4.09 0.17
C ARG A 577 -6.96 3.92 -1.13
N THR A 578 -5.73 3.45 -1.06
CA THR A 578 -4.87 3.24 -2.23
C THR A 578 -5.25 1.96 -2.98
N VAL A 579 -5.60 0.89 -2.25
CA VAL A 579 -5.86 -0.44 -2.82
C VAL A 579 -7.30 -0.59 -3.33
N SER A 580 -8.28 0.05 -2.68
CA SER A 580 -9.70 -0.08 -3.02
C SER A 580 -10.05 0.14 -4.51
N PRO A 581 -9.51 1.16 -5.21
CA PRO A 581 -9.79 1.32 -6.64
C PRO A 581 -9.26 0.17 -7.49
N LEU A 582 -8.12 -0.41 -7.13
CA LEU A 582 -7.48 -1.51 -7.84
C LEU A 582 -8.27 -2.81 -7.69
N VAL A 583 -8.69 -3.13 -6.45
CA VAL A 583 -9.54 -4.30 -6.16
C VAL A 583 -10.91 -4.16 -6.83
N SER A 584 -11.53 -2.98 -6.73
CA SER A 584 -12.83 -2.73 -7.36
C SER A 584 -12.76 -2.85 -8.89
N ALA A 585 -11.65 -2.44 -9.51
CA ALA A 585 -11.42 -2.62 -10.95
C ALA A 585 -11.26 -4.11 -11.29
N ALA A 586 -10.48 -4.87 -10.52
CA ALA A 586 -10.27 -6.30 -10.73
C ALA A 586 -11.60 -7.08 -10.67
N VAL A 587 -12.40 -6.84 -9.63
CA VAL A 587 -13.72 -7.47 -9.45
C VAL A 587 -14.66 -7.12 -10.63
N ARG A 588 -14.69 -5.84 -11.03
CA ARG A 588 -15.50 -5.37 -12.15
C ARG A 588 -15.08 -6.01 -13.47
N LEU A 589 -13.79 -6.10 -13.76
CA LEU A 589 -13.26 -6.67 -15.00
C LEU A 589 -13.55 -8.18 -15.10
N ARG A 590 -13.63 -8.88 -13.98
CA ARG A 590 -14.01 -10.31 -13.95
C ARG A 590 -15.50 -10.56 -14.17
N LYS A 591 -16.30 -9.54 -14.52
CA LYS A 591 -17.76 -9.62 -14.73
C LYS A 591 -18.44 -10.57 -13.74
N VAL A 592 -18.73 -10.06 -12.55
CA VAL A 592 -19.77 -10.71 -11.75
C VAL A 592 -21.06 -10.62 -12.59
N ARG A 593 -21.38 -11.69 -13.32
CA ARG A 593 -22.62 -11.76 -14.12
C ARG A 593 -23.78 -11.69 -13.15
N TYR A 594 -24.40 -10.53 -13.03
CA TYR A 594 -25.74 -10.46 -12.48
C TYR A 594 -26.67 -11.15 -13.45
N LYS A 595 -27.59 -11.99 -12.93
CA LYS A 595 -28.65 -12.63 -13.74
C LYS A 595 -29.25 -11.58 -14.69
N ALA A 596 -29.44 -11.97 -15.94
CA ALA A 596 -30.09 -11.12 -16.93
C ALA A 596 -31.39 -10.56 -16.34
N GLY A 597 -31.50 -9.22 -16.24
CA GLY A 597 -32.65 -8.55 -15.60
C GLY A 597 -32.30 -7.62 -14.42
N VAL A 598 -31.11 -7.69 -13.88
CA VAL A 598 -30.71 -6.75 -12.84
C VAL A 598 -30.26 -5.42 -13.46
N SER A 599 -30.93 -4.33 -13.09
CA SER A 599 -30.62 -2.98 -13.57
C SER A 599 -29.15 -2.61 -13.32
N ASN A 600 -28.50 -1.92 -14.28
CA ASN A 600 -27.11 -1.50 -14.22
C ASN A 600 -26.73 -0.69 -12.96
N TRP A 601 -27.70 -0.04 -12.31
CA TRP A 601 -27.44 0.70 -11.06
C TRP A 601 -27.29 -0.24 -9.86
N ILE A 602 -28.06 -1.33 -9.77
CA ILE A 602 -27.91 -2.37 -8.72
C ILE A 602 -26.56 -3.07 -8.86
N ALA A 603 -26.15 -3.37 -10.09
CA ALA A 603 -24.80 -3.92 -10.35
C ALA A 603 -23.69 -3.00 -9.81
N ARG A 604 -23.82 -1.67 -9.93
CA ARG A 604 -22.88 -0.70 -9.36
C ARG A 604 -22.85 -0.71 -7.83
N PHE A 605 -23.99 -0.97 -7.18
CA PHE A 605 -24.07 -1.08 -5.71
C PHE A 605 -23.47 -2.40 -5.18
N LEU A 606 -23.47 -3.46 -5.99
CA LEU A 606 -22.99 -4.77 -5.57
C LEU A 606 -21.47 -4.96 -5.76
N VAL A 607 -20.80 -4.16 -6.61
CA VAL A 607 -19.32 -4.16 -6.75
C VAL A 607 -18.63 -3.95 -5.41
N PRO A 608 -19.00 -3.00 -4.55
CA PRO A 608 -18.42 -2.84 -3.23
C PRO A 608 -18.55 -4.09 -2.35
N VAL A 609 -19.67 -4.79 -2.41
CA VAL A 609 -19.92 -6.01 -1.62
C VAL A 609 -18.95 -7.13 -2.04
N HIS A 610 -18.81 -7.36 -3.35
CA HIS A 610 -17.88 -8.38 -3.88
C HIS A 610 -16.41 -7.99 -3.69
N SER A 611 -16.11 -6.69 -3.60
CA SER A 611 -14.76 -6.20 -3.28
C SER A 611 -14.44 -6.29 -1.79
N ALA A 612 -15.42 -6.52 -0.93
CA ALA A 612 -15.22 -6.53 0.52
C ALA A 612 -14.29 -7.67 0.96
N LEU A 613 -14.46 -8.88 0.43
CA LEU A 613 -13.63 -10.03 0.80
C LEU A 613 -12.15 -9.81 0.43
N PRO A 614 -11.77 -9.48 -0.81
CA PRO A 614 -10.37 -9.19 -1.14
C PRO A 614 -9.79 -8.03 -0.32
N LEU A 615 -10.56 -6.96 -0.10
CA LEU A 615 -10.12 -5.83 0.71
C LEU A 615 -9.91 -6.20 2.18
N PHE A 616 -10.78 -7.04 2.73
CA PHE A 616 -10.65 -7.54 4.10
C PHE A 616 -9.43 -8.44 4.26
N VAL A 617 -9.18 -9.33 3.31
CA VAL A 617 -7.98 -10.18 3.29
C VAL A 617 -6.72 -9.33 3.19
N ASP A 618 -6.70 -8.33 2.29
CA ASP A 618 -5.57 -7.39 2.16
C ASP A 618 -5.35 -6.60 3.46
N ALA A 619 -6.42 -6.15 4.13
CA ALA A 619 -6.34 -5.44 5.41
C ALA A 619 -5.75 -6.32 6.53
N ILE A 620 -6.21 -7.57 6.66
CA ILE A 620 -5.67 -8.53 7.65
C ILE A 620 -4.16 -8.76 7.38
N ARG A 621 -3.79 -9.01 6.15
CA ARG A 621 -2.39 -9.24 5.78
C ARG A 621 -1.51 -8.03 6.00
N TYR A 622 -2.03 -6.85 5.66
CA TYR A 622 -1.34 -5.62 5.95
C TYR A 622 -1.13 -5.45 7.46
N SER A 623 -2.16 -5.72 8.28
CA SER A 623 -2.04 -5.63 9.75
C SER A 623 -1.06 -6.65 10.32
N GLN A 624 -1.00 -7.89 9.78
CA GLN A 624 -0.01 -8.90 10.17
C GLN A 624 1.43 -8.45 9.83
N ARG A 625 1.65 -7.89 8.63
CA ARG A 625 2.95 -7.35 8.23
C ARG A 625 3.34 -6.13 9.06
N LEU A 626 2.37 -5.27 9.38
CA LEU A 626 2.58 -4.11 10.23
C LEU A 626 2.93 -4.53 11.67
N SER A 627 2.27 -5.56 12.21
CA SER A 627 2.61 -6.15 13.50
C SER A 627 4.04 -6.68 13.50
N LEU A 628 4.45 -7.39 12.45
CA LEU A 628 5.83 -7.85 12.29
C LEU A 628 6.83 -6.69 12.27
N THR A 629 6.50 -5.61 11.56
CA THR A 629 7.34 -4.40 11.51
C THR A 629 7.46 -3.73 12.88
N LEU A 630 6.36 -3.63 13.61
CA LEU A 630 6.37 -3.09 14.98
C LEU A 630 7.22 -3.96 15.90
N SER A 631 7.09 -5.28 15.82
CA SER A 631 7.91 -6.23 16.59
C SER A 631 9.40 -6.12 16.24
N SER A 632 9.74 -5.97 14.96
CA SER A 632 11.13 -5.78 14.49
C SER A 632 11.75 -4.46 14.95
N ARG A 633 10.92 -3.47 15.32
CA ARG A 633 11.33 -2.17 15.87
C ARG A 633 11.25 -2.13 17.39
N HIS A 634 11.21 -3.27 18.07
CA HIS A 634 11.15 -3.38 19.53
C HIS A 634 9.88 -2.83 20.18
N PHE A 635 8.80 -2.63 19.42
CA PHE A 635 7.50 -2.22 19.95
C PHE A 635 7.01 -3.22 21.02
N GLY A 636 6.63 -2.72 22.19
CA GLY A 636 6.16 -3.55 23.31
C GLY A 636 7.26 -4.23 24.12
N ARG A 637 8.55 -4.15 23.72
CA ARG A 637 9.66 -4.74 24.46
C ARG A 637 9.90 -4.03 25.80
N TYR A 638 9.69 -2.70 25.82
CA TYR A 638 9.88 -1.87 27.00
C TYR A 638 8.54 -1.26 27.43
N PRO A 639 8.29 -1.06 28.75
CA PRO A 639 7.05 -0.47 29.23
C PRO A 639 6.89 1.01 28.89
N ILE A 640 7.97 1.68 28.59
CA ILE A 640 8.06 3.10 28.19
C ILE A 640 8.85 3.20 26.90
N LYS A 641 8.66 4.31 26.16
CA LYS A 641 9.48 4.70 25.02
C LYS A 641 10.12 6.06 25.26
N THR A 642 11.18 6.39 24.54
CA THR A 642 11.69 7.76 24.43
C THR A 642 10.90 8.52 23.38
N TYR A 643 11.06 9.82 23.31
CA TYR A 643 10.34 10.68 22.39
C TYR A 643 11.31 11.63 21.69
N ARG A 644 11.21 11.71 20.36
CA ARG A 644 11.95 12.69 19.56
C ARG A 644 11.53 14.13 19.89
N VAL A 645 10.24 14.33 20.13
CA VAL A 645 9.65 15.63 20.43
C VAL A 645 9.02 15.59 21.82
N PHE A 646 9.39 16.56 22.64
CA PHE A 646 8.83 16.72 23.98
C PHE A 646 7.80 17.85 24.00
N TYR A 647 6.63 17.59 24.58
CA TYR A 647 5.51 18.53 24.68
C TYR A 647 5.38 19.06 26.12
N PRO A 648 6.17 20.10 26.56
CA PRO A 648 6.08 20.62 27.91
C PRO A 648 4.74 21.34 28.14
N TRP A 649 4.26 21.33 29.38
CA TRP A 649 3.22 22.26 29.78
C TRP A 649 3.80 23.68 29.81
N ARG A 650 3.11 24.61 29.14
CA ARG A 650 3.44 26.03 29.11
C ARG A 650 2.39 26.80 29.91
N ILE A 651 2.74 28.00 30.40
CA ILE A 651 1.78 28.88 31.09
C ILE A 651 0.54 29.13 30.24
N GLN A 652 0.71 29.23 28.92
CA GLN A 652 -0.37 29.38 27.96
C GLN A 652 -1.38 28.22 27.97
N ASP A 653 -0.93 27.01 28.27
CA ASP A 653 -1.75 25.81 28.35
C ASP A 653 -2.68 25.82 29.58
N ALA A 654 -2.32 26.54 30.63
CA ALA A 654 -3.17 26.75 31.81
C ALA A 654 -4.05 27.97 31.64
N LEU A 655 -3.53 29.07 31.07
CA LEU A 655 -4.26 30.33 30.89
C LEU A 655 -5.43 30.17 29.90
N ALA A 656 -5.25 29.45 28.81
CA ALA A 656 -6.29 29.31 27.79
C ALA A 656 -7.57 28.64 28.32
N PRO A 657 -7.55 27.49 29.03
CA PRO A 657 -8.74 26.93 29.67
C PRO A 657 -9.30 27.80 30.76
N ALA A 658 -8.43 28.48 31.56
CA ALA A 658 -8.88 29.39 32.66
C ALA A 658 -9.68 30.59 32.12
N VAL A 659 -9.15 31.27 31.10
CA VAL A 659 -9.84 32.38 30.42
C VAL A 659 -11.18 31.92 29.85
N LEU A 660 -11.16 30.75 29.23
CA LEU A 660 -12.35 30.17 28.63
C LEU A 660 -13.40 29.83 29.70
N SER A 661 -12.99 29.31 30.86
CA SER A 661 -13.86 29.00 32.00
C SER A 661 -14.50 30.27 32.62
N ILE A 662 -13.71 31.34 32.76
CA ILE A 662 -14.20 32.63 33.22
C ILE A 662 -15.23 33.21 32.24
N PHE A 663 -14.93 33.15 30.94
CA PHE A 663 -15.84 33.61 29.89
C PHE A 663 -17.14 32.83 29.89
N THR A 664 -17.09 31.53 30.16
CA THR A 664 -18.29 30.70 30.30
C THR A 664 -19.12 31.07 31.50
N ALA A 665 -18.48 31.22 32.65
CA ALA A 665 -19.19 31.61 33.87
C ALA A 665 -19.93 32.94 33.67
N LEU A 666 -19.30 33.89 32.96
CA LEU A 666 -19.94 35.15 32.59
C LEU A 666 -21.14 34.94 31.66
N ILE A 667 -21.01 34.08 30.61
CA ILE A 667 -22.11 33.81 29.67
C ILE A 667 -23.29 33.09 30.36
N ILE A 668 -23.03 32.24 31.36
CA ILE A 668 -24.08 31.52 32.09
C ILE A 668 -24.73 32.43 33.13
N TYR A 669 -23.98 33.39 33.68
CA TYR A 669 -24.49 34.31 34.71
C TYR A 669 -25.29 35.48 34.13
N PHE A 670 -24.93 35.97 32.97
CA PHE A 670 -25.65 37.00 32.19
C PHE A 670 -26.53 36.38 31.11
#